data_d877020312a2d8cf6062b88f467adbcd
#
_entry.id   d877020312a2d8cf6062b88f467adbcd
#
_cell.length_a   1.000
_cell.length_b   1.000
_cell.length_c   1.000
_cell.angle_alpha   90.00
_cell.angle_beta   90.00
_cell.angle_gamma   90.00
#
_symmetry.space_group_name_H-M   'P 1'
#
loop_
_entity.id
_entity.type
_entity.pdbx_description
1 polymer ?
#
loop_
_entity_poly.entity_id
_entity_poly.type
_entity_poly.pdbx_seq_one_letter_code
_entity_poly.pdbx_strand_id
1 'polypeptide(L)'
;MKQKRYHITRFLLVFVVIFAALSSCQEHKQVGLRSSEADSLINVAYKLRDYERIVSLADLHQQTGALSDMKAYYWRGYAYSRLRRMRQAEVEWKQAVARNIENAEDLEYYSKSANRLAGLLYIKYDYEATMRVAMPAIKLLNEKQYTQNTDYANLLTFIGNCQLKLGNTKDAAISYNDAYQCYLQVIDANDEISNYTSSIVGIITITDAYIQTNHFQEAFEWLDRFDSLLLRYRQHPMADDAYLDKQSARLNLYKACVLLGLNRNAESERAYQMAERTQYAKTGDGQLESAKYLMAAHRWTEAADKYKVLEKQINRYDVRITFDIVTAYLLPKFRAEVGAHRQDSAISTGKWISNLLDSAIVWERKNDALELATIYDTQLKETEIMEQQASLSHQRFLTTVITLVLVVFGFVLFIYFRHRAARRLETAYHHLEIANARAEESSRMKSDFIQQISHEIRTPLNILSGFTQVITSPNVQLDDEEMADVRRQIIDNTNRITNLVNKMLELSDVKSQTVIEKSDTISALQIATDAIDISGIRLAAHLTFTVEESADMKDLTLTTNHSAAVRALSLLLDNARKFTAPAEAKQQQGEFVNNQRAVLRIALVDNQVVFTVEDTGIGVLPSESERIFDEFVQLDEYYNGTGIGLTVARSIARRLGGDIKLDTTYTSGARFVFTLPV
;
A
#
# COMPACT_ATOMS: atom_id res chain seq x y z
N MET A 1 49.28 8.03 53.47
CA MET A 1 47.91 8.18 53.97
C MET A 1 47.26 9.54 53.75
N LYS A 2 47.98 10.65 53.71
CA LYS A 2 47.38 12.00 53.46
C LYS A 2 46.80 12.20 52.05
N GLN A 3 47.36 11.61 50.99
CA GLN A 3 46.87 11.75 49.61
C GLN A 3 45.55 11.00 49.38
N LYS A 4 45.28 9.85 50.03
CA LYS A 4 43.99 9.12 49.92
C LYS A 4 42.82 9.85 50.61
N ARG A 5 43.10 10.61 51.70
CA ARG A 5 42.05 11.44 52.32
C ARG A 5 41.61 12.62 51.45
N TYR A 6 42.52 13.19 50.65
CA TYR A 6 42.24 14.32 49.78
C TYR A 6 41.33 13.94 48.58
N HIS A 7 41.47 12.73 48.07
CA HIS A 7 40.59 12.22 47.01
C HIS A 7 39.19 11.86 47.51
N ILE A 8 39.06 11.34 48.72
CA ILE A 8 37.75 11.00 49.29
C ILE A 8 36.96 12.28 49.65
N THR A 9 37.64 13.31 50.18
CA THR A 9 37.00 14.60 50.48
C THR A 9 36.58 15.35 49.20
N ARG A 10 37.37 15.29 48.11
CA ARG A 10 36.98 15.84 46.81
C ARG A 10 35.81 15.08 46.18
N PHE A 11 35.79 13.77 46.35
CA PHE A 11 34.68 12.94 45.83
C PHE A 11 33.38 13.23 46.62
N LEU A 12 33.47 13.40 47.93
CA LEU A 12 32.33 13.79 48.77
C LEU A 12 31.86 15.22 48.46
N LEU A 13 32.77 16.15 48.20
CA LEU A 13 32.43 17.54 47.83
C LEU A 13 31.78 17.60 46.43
N VAL A 14 32.25 16.82 45.47
CA VAL A 14 31.62 16.69 44.15
C VAL A 14 30.23 16.05 44.27
N PHE A 15 30.06 15.08 45.18
CA PHE A 15 28.77 14.45 45.44
C PHE A 15 27.78 15.40 46.12
N VAL A 16 28.25 16.22 47.04
CA VAL A 16 27.43 17.24 47.72
C VAL A 16 27.07 18.38 46.74
N VAL A 17 27.99 18.77 45.86
CA VAL A 17 27.73 19.77 44.83
C VAL A 17 26.75 19.24 43.78
N ILE A 18 26.87 17.97 43.36
CA ILE A 18 25.91 17.31 42.44
C ILE A 18 24.54 17.16 43.15
N PHE A 19 24.51 16.81 44.43
CA PHE A 19 23.27 16.72 45.21
C PHE A 19 22.64 18.09 45.46
N ALA A 20 23.43 19.12 45.71
CA ALA A 20 22.96 20.51 45.79
C ALA A 20 22.49 21.04 44.42
N ALA A 21 23.16 20.68 43.32
CA ALA A 21 22.73 21.02 41.96
C ALA A 21 21.47 20.27 41.57
N LEU A 22 21.27 19.02 42.00
CA LEU A 22 20.04 18.27 41.79
C LEU A 22 18.89 18.74 42.71
N SER A 23 19.19 19.29 43.88
CA SER A 23 18.19 19.87 44.79
C SER A 23 17.86 21.33 44.45
N SER A 24 18.69 22.01 43.67
CA SER A 24 18.43 23.36 43.14
C SER A 24 17.77 23.36 41.75
N CYS A 25 17.32 22.22 41.26
CA CYS A 25 16.22 22.20 40.33
C CYS A 25 14.98 22.71 41.10
N GLN A 26 14.99 24.01 41.38
CA GLN A 26 13.77 24.73 41.59
C GLN A 26 12.82 24.28 40.47
N GLU A 27 11.66 23.77 40.85
CA GLU A 27 10.48 23.83 40.05
C GLU A 27 10.43 25.27 39.49
N HIS A 28 10.95 25.47 38.30
CA HIS A 28 10.47 26.55 37.48
C HIS A 28 8.98 26.19 37.33
N LYS A 29 8.14 26.78 38.17
CA LYS A 29 6.75 27.01 37.85
C LYS A 29 6.81 27.73 36.51
N GLN A 30 6.77 26.96 35.42
CA GLN A 30 6.45 27.50 34.12
C GLN A 30 5.11 28.16 34.34
N VAL A 31 5.09 29.48 34.30
CA VAL A 31 3.86 30.28 34.28
C VAL A 31 3.12 29.76 33.05
N GLY A 32 2.11 28.92 33.28
CA GLY A 32 1.35 28.31 32.21
C GLY A 32 0.79 29.43 31.35
N LEU A 33 1.16 29.43 30.07
CA LEU A 33 0.55 30.33 29.10
C LEU A 33 -0.96 30.12 29.13
N ARG A 34 -1.73 31.21 29.07
CA ARG A 34 -3.18 31.07 28.93
C ARG A 34 -3.51 30.39 27.60
N SER A 35 -4.58 29.64 27.54
CA SER A 35 -5.00 28.93 26.31
C SER A 35 -5.04 29.86 25.10
N SER A 36 -5.51 31.09 25.27
CA SER A 36 -5.54 32.12 24.22
C SER A 36 -4.16 32.53 23.68
N GLU A 37 -3.10 32.45 24.50
CA GLU A 37 -1.74 32.74 24.08
C GLU A 37 -1.15 31.56 23.29
N ALA A 38 -1.45 30.32 23.71
CA ALA A 38 -1.08 29.11 22.99
C ALA A 38 -1.70 29.10 21.57
N ASP A 39 -2.99 29.44 21.48
CA ASP A 39 -3.69 29.57 20.19
C ASP A 39 -3.10 30.65 19.29
N SER A 40 -2.75 31.80 19.87
CA SER A 40 -2.13 32.88 19.13
C SER A 40 -0.77 32.45 18.53
N LEU A 41 0.06 31.76 19.32
CA LEU A 41 1.37 31.27 18.87
C LEU A 41 1.25 30.21 17.76
N ILE A 42 0.33 29.26 17.92
CA ILE A 42 0.05 28.25 16.87
C ILE A 42 -0.47 28.92 15.60
N ASN A 43 -1.38 29.90 15.72
CA ASN A 43 -1.90 30.62 14.55
C ASN A 43 -0.83 31.44 13.83
N VAL A 44 0.12 32.03 14.56
CA VAL A 44 1.28 32.71 13.95
C VAL A 44 2.14 31.71 13.20
N ALA A 45 2.50 30.57 13.80
CA ALA A 45 3.27 29.52 13.15
C ALA A 45 2.54 28.95 11.91
N TYR A 46 1.21 28.79 12.01
CA TYR A 46 0.35 28.37 10.89
C TYR A 46 0.39 29.35 9.71
N LYS A 47 0.26 30.65 9.97
CA LYS A 47 0.34 31.69 8.92
C LYS A 47 1.72 31.74 8.27
N LEU A 48 2.78 31.52 9.05
CA LEU A 48 4.18 31.46 8.58
C LEU A 48 4.52 30.14 7.89
N ARG A 49 3.62 29.14 7.92
CA ARG A 49 3.84 27.76 7.43
C ARG A 49 5.01 27.05 8.12
N ASP A 50 5.28 27.42 9.37
CA ASP A 50 6.31 26.79 10.20
C ASP A 50 5.71 25.58 10.94
N TYR A 51 5.63 24.48 10.22
CA TYR A 51 4.94 23.29 10.70
C TYR A 51 5.71 22.55 11.80
N GLU A 52 7.05 22.57 11.78
CA GLU A 52 7.86 22.00 12.88
C GLU A 52 7.62 22.78 14.17
N ARG A 53 7.49 24.08 14.09
CA ARG A 53 7.15 24.91 15.25
C ARG A 53 5.75 24.63 15.77
N ILE A 54 4.77 24.31 14.92
CA ILE A 54 3.42 23.90 15.36
C ILE A 54 3.51 22.64 16.20
N VAL A 55 4.30 21.62 15.77
CA VAL A 55 4.49 20.40 16.54
C VAL A 55 5.06 20.72 17.93
N SER A 56 6.16 21.47 17.98
CA SER A 56 6.82 21.83 19.24
C SER A 56 5.91 22.64 20.19
N LEU A 57 5.11 23.56 19.64
CA LEU A 57 4.16 24.35 20.44
C LEU A 57 3.01 23.48 20.94
N ALA A 58 2.49 22.59 20.11
CA ALA A 58 1.41 21.68 20.53
C ALA A 58 1.87 20.75 21.66
N ASP A 59 3.09 20.19 21.58
CA ASP A 59 3.68 19.37 22.63
C ASP A 59 3.87 20.15 23.94
N LEU A 60 4.47 21.35 23.86
CA LEU A 60 4.72 22.18 25.02
C LEU A 60 3.42 22.57 25.73
N HIS A 61 2.42 23.01 24.95
CA HIS A 61 1.18 23.52 25.50
C HIS A 61 0.23 22.40 25.97
N GLN A 62 0.33 21.21 25.40
CA GLN A 62 -0.33 20.02 25.94
C GLN A 62 0.26 19.64 27.31
N GLN A 63 1.59 19.61 27.45
CA GLN A 63 2.26 19.28 28.72
C GLN A 63 1.94 20.30 29.83
N THR A 64 1.76 21.56 29.48
CA THR A 64 1.41 22.62 30.45
C THR A 64 -0.10 22.71 30.72
N GLY A 65 -0.93 21.93 30.03
CA GLY A 65 -2.39 21.99 30.11
C GLY A 65 -3.01 23.25 29.47
N ALA A 66 -2.25 24.01 28.70
CA ALA A 66 -2.75 25.18 27.97
C ALA A 66 -3.57 24.81 26.72
N LEU A 67 -3.35 23.63 26.18
CA LEU A 67 -4.18 23.03 25.13
C LEU A 67 -4.81 21.73 25.62
N SER A 68 -6.04 21.45 25.20
CA SER A 68 -6.63 20.13 25.40
C SER A 68 -5.87 19.07 24.59
N ASP A 69 -5.87 17.82 25.06
CA ASP A 69 -5.27 16.70 24.35
C ASP A 69 -5.76 16.63 22.89
N MET A 70 -7.06 16.74 22.70
CA MET A 70 -7.68 16.63 21.37
C MET A 70 -7.20 17.71 20.40
N LYS A 71 -7.11 18.94 20.91
CA LYS A 71 -6.62 20.09 20.14
C LYS A 71 -5.14 19.94 19.79
N ALA A 72 -4.33 19.47 20.75
CA ALA A 72 -2.90 19.23 20.53
C ALA A 72 -2.68 18.12 19.47
N TYR A 73 -3.41 17.00 19.57
CA TYR A 73 -3.37 15.92 18.56
C TYR A 73 -3.78 16.42 17.17
N TYR A 74 -4.84 17.25 17.09
CA TYR A 74 -5.26 17.82 15.81
C TYR A 74 -4.13 18.64 15.16
N TRP A 75 -3.52 19.56 15.91
CA TRP A 75 -2.50 20.44 15.37
C TRP A 75 -1.21 19.72 15.00
N ARG A 76 -0.78 18.72 15.79
CA ARG A 76 0.36 17.86 15.41
C ARG A 76 0.04 17.08 14.14
N GLY A 77 -1.12 16.45 14.08
CA GLY A 77 -1.55 15.72 12.90
C GLY A 77 -1.59 16.61 11.66
N TYR A 78 -2.13 17.84 11.81
CA TYR A 78 -2.13 18.82 10.73
C TYR A 78 -0.69 19.18 10.29
N ALA A 79 0.19 19.50 11.21
CA ALA A 79 1.57 19.84 10.93
C ALA A 79 2.32 18.69 10.26
N TYR A 80 2.20 17.46 10.78
CA TYR A 80 2.79 16.28 10.17
C TYR A 80 2.28 16.03 8.74
N SER A 81 1.00 16.23 8.48
CA SER A 81 0.45 16.10 7.13
C SER A 81 1.07 17.09 6.15
N ARG A 82 1.34 18.32 6.60
CA ARG A 82 2.00 19.36 5.79
C ARG A 82 3.49 19.09 5.57
N LEU A 83 4.13 18.42 6.53
CA LEU A 83 5.52 17.94 6.46
C LEU A 83 5.65 16.62 5.67
N ARG A 84 4.56 16.11 5.09
CA ARG A 84 4.53 14.83 4.37
C ARG A 84 4.79 13.60 5.26
N ARG A 85 4.63 13.72 6.56
CA ARG A 85 4.75 12.64 7.55
C ARG A 85 3.36 12.03 7.80
N MET A 86 2.86 11.30 6.79
CA MET A 86 1.44 10.90 6.75
C MET A 86 1.07 9.85 7.79
N ARG A 87 2.00 8.96 8.18
CA ARG A 87 1.76 7.96 9.23
C ARG A 87 1.67 8.61 10.61
N GLN A 88 2.54 9.58 10.88
CA GLN A 88 2.48 10.35 12.12
C GLN A 88 1.17 11.16 12.19
N ALA A 89 0.77 11.80 11.11
CA ALA A 89 -0.51 12.50 11.05
C ALA A 89 -1.69 11.57 11.33
N GLU A 90 -1.68 10.37 10.76
CA GLU A 90 -2.70 9.35 10.99
C GLU A 90 -2.79 8.93 12.46
N VAL A 91 -1.64 8.70 13.11
CA VAL A 91 -1.58 8.34 14.54
C VAL A 91 -2.17 9.44 15.40
N GLU A 92 -1.75 10.69 15.18
CA GLU A 92 -2.25 11.83 15.94
C GLU A 92 -3.78 12.01 15.81
N TRP A 93 -4.30 11.96 14.58
CA TRP A 93 -5.74 12.07 14.39
C TRP A 93 -6.52 10.86 14.92
N LYS A 94 -5.96 9.65 14.89
CA LYS A 94 -6.55 8.49 15.56
C LYS A 94 -6.62 8.69 17.08
N GLN A 95 -5.58 9.24 17.67
CA GLN A 95 -5.58 9.59 19.10
C GLN A 95 -6.65 10.65 19.41
N ALA A 96 -6.78 11.68 18.56
CA ALA A 96 -7.82 12.69 18.74
C ALA A 96 -9.24 12.09 18.72
N VAL A 97 -9.56 11.26 17.72
CA VAL A 97 -10.91 10.67 17.59
C VAL A 97 -11.19 9.57 18.62
N ALA A 98 -10.19 9.04 19.30
CA ALA A 98 -10.33 8.04 20.36
C ALA A 98 -10.57 8.66 21.76
N ARG A 99 -10.38 9.97 21.91
CA ARG A 99 -10.58 10.67 23.19
C ARG A 99 -12.04 10.97 23.48
N ASN A 100 -12.37 11.05 24.77
CA ASN A 100 -13.68 11.49 25.19
C ASN A 100 -13.85 12.99 24.94
N ILE A 101 -15.05 13.41 24.57
CA ILE A 101 -15.42 14.80 24.32
C ILE A 101 -15.94 15.38 25.63
N GLU A 102 -15.23 16.32 26.21
CA GLU A 102 -15.55 16.92 27.50
C GLU A 102 -16.27 18.27 27.36
N ASN A 103 -16.00 19.00 26.28
CA ASN A 103 -16.50 20.35 26.05
C ASN A 103 -16.75 20.63 24.55
N ALA A 104 -17.25 21.84 24.24
CA ALA A 104 -17.54 22.24 22.87
C ALA A 104 -16.29 22.38 21.98
N GLU A 105 -15.15 22.79 22.55
CA GLU A 105 -13.88 22.86 21.81
C GLU A 105 -13.39 21.48 21.41
N ASP A 106 -13.50 20.51 22.30
CA ASP A 106 -13.15 19.12 21.96
C ASP A 106 -14.05 18.57 20.84
N LEU A 107 -15.33 18.90 20.85
CA LEU A 107 -16.25 18.48 19.79
C LEU A 107 -15.85 19.07 18.42
N GLU A 108 -15.41 20.32 18.41
CA GLU A 108 -14.89 20.97 17.21
C GLU A 108 -13.63 20.25 16.68
N TYR A 109 -12.64 20.01 17.55
CA TYR A 109 -11.39 19.36 17.15
C TYR A 109 -11.55 17.86 16.86
N TYR A 110 -12.54 17.21 17.47
CA TYR A 110 -12.98 15.86 17.09
C TYR A 110 -13.49 15.85 15.65
N SER A 111 -14.41 16.76 15.31
CA SER A 111 -14.98 16.88 13.95
C SER A 111 -13.87 17.12 12.91
N LYS A 112 -12.98 18.07 13.18
CA LYS A 112 -11.81 18.37 12.33
C LYS A 112 -10.89 17.15 12.17
N SER A 113 -10.58 16.45 13.25
CA SER A 113 -9.70 15.30 13.24
C SER A 113 -10.31 14.12 12.49
N ALA A 114 -11.58 13.84 12.70
CA ALA A 114 -12.31 12.79 12.00
C ALA A 114 -12.35 13.06 10.48
N ASN A 115 -12.62 14.31 10.06
CA ASN A 115 -12.60 14.73 8.67
C ASN A 115 -11.19 14.54 8.05
N ARG A 116 -10.12 14.98 8.73
CA ARG A 116 -8.75 14.82 8.24
C ARG A 116 -8.33 13.37 8.14
N LEU A 117 -8.67 12.56 9.14
CA LEU A 117 -8.38 11.14 9.17
C LEU A 117 -9.11 10.39 8.05
N ALA A 118 -10.43 10.64 7.89
CA ALA A 118 -11.21 10.04 6.82
C ALA A 118 -10.66 10.42 5.44
N GLY A 119 -10.30 11.69 5.23
CA GLY A 119 -9.69 12.15 3.99
C GLY A 119 -8.34 11.49 3.71
N LEU A 120 -7.50 11.32 4.71
CA LEU A 120 -6.21 10.62 4.57
C LEU A 120 -6.39 9.16 4.18
N LEU A 121 -7.32 8.45 4.84
CA LEU A 121 -7.60 7.04 4.55
C LEU A 121 -8.22 6.88 3.15
N TYR A 122 -9.10 7.79 2.74
CA TYR A 122 -9.68 7.80 1.39
C TYR A 122 -8.62 7.96 0.30
N ILE A 123 -7.66 8.87 0.48
CA ILE A 123 -6.54 9.06 -0.46
C ILE A 123 -5.66 7.81 -0.54
N LYS A 124 -5.55 7.04 0.54
CA LYS A 124 -4.87 5.73 0.57
C LYS A 124 -5.68 4.60 -0.07
N TYR A 125 -6.86 4.88 -0.63
CA TYR A 125 -7.80 3.90 -1.19
C TYR A 125 -8.32 2.88 -0.15
N ASP A 126 -8.18 3.17 1.14
CA ASP A 126 -8.74 2.34 2.22
C ASP A 126 -10.17 2.80 2.53
N TYR A 127 -11.09 2.40 1.66
CA TYR A 127 -12.50 2.79 1.76
C TYR A 127 -13.16 2.21 3.01
N GLU A 128 -12.77 1.02 3.45
CA GLU A 128 -13.30 0.39 4.66
C GLU A 128 -12.89 1.17 5.91
N ALA A 129 -11.61 1.50 6.05
CA ALA A 129 -11.14 2.32 7.17
C ALA A 129 -11.73 3.72 7.14
N THR A 130 -11.92 4.32 5.95
CA THR A 130 -12.60 5.61 5.78
C THR A 130 -14.02 5.54 6.36
N MET A 131 -14.79 4.52 6.01
CA MET A 131 -16.15 4.32 6.52
C MET A 131 -16.18 4.06 8.03
N ARG A 132 -15.23 3.27 8.55
CA ARG A 132 -15.09 3.01 10.00
C ARG A 132 -14.81 4.27 10.82
N VAL A 133 -14.22 5.29 10.24
CA VAL A 133 -14.01 6.59 10.89
C VAL A 133 -15.19 7.51 10.65
N ALA A 134 -15.65 7.66 9.41
CA ALA A 134 -16.64 8.66 9.05
C ALA A 134 -18.04 8.34 9.59
N MET A 135 -18.51 7.10 9.54
CA MET A 135 -19.87 6.75 9.99
C MET A 135 -20.07 6.93 11.50
N PRO A 136 -19.19 6.44 12.39
CA PRO A 136 -19.31 6.71 13.81
C PRO A 136 -19.20 8.21 14.14
N ALA A 137 -18.35 8.94 13.42
CA ALA A 137 -18.20 10.37 13.60
C ALA A 137 -19.51 11.12 13.25
N ILE A 138 -20.11 10.82 12.10
CA ILE A 138 -21.42 11.39 11.70
C ILE A 138 -22.49 11.08 12.76
N LYS A 139 -22.55 9.83 13.24
CA LYS A 139 -23.51 9.44 14.29
C LYS A 139 -23.31 10.27 15.56
N LEU A 140 -22.07 10.36 16.05
CA LEU A 140 -21.75 11.11 17.27
C LEU A 140 -22.04 12.61 17.11
N LEU A 141 -21.67 13.22 15.98
CA LEU A 141 -21.93 14.63 15.72
C LEU A 141 -23.41 14.92 15.62
N ASN A 142 -24.22 14.00 15.08
CA ASN A 142 -25.70 14.09 15.10
C ASN A 142 -26.25 14.02 16.53
N GLU A 143 -25.79 13.06 17.34
CA GLU A 143 -26.19 12.92 18.74
C GLU A 143 -25.90 14.19 19.57
N LYS A 144 -24.75 14.83 19.26
CA LYS A 144 -24.32 16.09 19.89
C LYS A 144 -24.89 17.34 19.23
N GLN A 145 -25.72 17.21 18.21
CA GLN A 145 -26.33 18.34 17.44
C GLN A 145 -25.24 19.28 16.84
N TYR A 146 -24.08 18.76 16.51
CA TYR A 146 -22.95 19.51 15.91
C TYR A 146 -22.82 19.22 14.41
N THR A 147 -23.87 19.53 13.66
CA THR A 147 -23.98 19.18 12.24
C THR A 147 -23.76 20.35 11.29
N GLN A 148 -23.88 21.60 11.79
CA GLN A 148 -23.77 22.81 10.97
C GLN A 148 -22.29 23.26 10.86
N ASN A 149 -21.45 22.42 10.27
CA ASN A 149 -20.05 22.72 10.00
C ASN A 149 -19.56 21.98 8.75
N THR A 150 -18.54 22.53 8.11
CA THR A 150 -18.00 21.99 6.86
C THR A 150 -17.31 20.64 7.04
N ASP A 151 -16.77 20.31 8.23
CA ASP A 151 -16.12 19.02 8.49
C ASP A 151 -17.15 17.88 8.49
N TYR A 152 -18.35 18.14 9.05
CA TYR A 152 -19.47 17.20 8.99
C TYR A 152 -19.90 16.94 7.53
N ALA A 153 -20.05 17.98 6.73
CA ALA A 153 -20.41 17.86 5.32
C ALA A 153 -19.33 17.12 4.51
N ASN A 154 -18.04 17.34 4.82
CA ASN A 154 -16.94 16.62 4.22
C ASN A 154 -16.96 15.12 4.58
N LEU A 155 -17.29 14.77 5.83
CA LEU A 155 -17.43 13.36 6.24
C LEU A 155 -18.54 12.67 5.44
N LEU A 156 -19.70 13.32 5.24
CA LEU A 156 -20.77 12.82 4.37
C LEU A 156 -20.27 12.64 2.92
N THR A 157 -19.47 13.59 2.43
CA THR A 157 -18.85 13.51 1.11
C THR A 157 -17.93 12.28 0.99
N PHE A 158 -17.10 11.99 1.99
CA PHE A 158 -16.25 10.80 1.99
C PHE A 158 -17.06 9.51 2.06
N ILE A 159 -18.15 9.47 2.83
CA ILE A 159 -19.08 8.33 2.85
C ILE A 159 -19.66 8.11 1.45
N GLY A 160 -20.18 9.15 0.81
CA GLY A 160 -20.71 9.08 -0.54
C GLY A 160 -19.65 8.60 -1.56
N ASN A 161 -18.43 9.11 -1.46
CA ASN A 161 -17.32 8.67 -2.32
C ASN A 161 -17.02 7.17 -2.16
N CYS A 162 -16.98 6.68 -0.92
CA CYS A 162 -16.78 5.25 -0.65
C CYS A 162 -17.94 4.41 -1.21
N GLN A 163 -19.18 4.83 -0.97
CA GLN A 163 -20.38 4.18 -1.49
C GLN A 163 -20.37 4.10 -3.02
N LEU A 164 -20.01 5.21 -3.69
CA LEU A 164 -19.94 5.27 -5.15
C LEU A 164 -18.86 4.34 -5.69
N LYS A 165 -17.69 4.30 -5.07
CA LYS A 165 -16.58 3.39 -5.45
C LYS A 165 -16.94 1.91 -5.24
N LEU A 166 -17.81 1.61 -4.28
CA LEU A 166 -18.34 0.27 -4.03
C LEU A 166 -19.55 -0.09 -4.91
N GLY A 167 -19.98 0.80 -5.80
CA GLY A 167 -21.10 0.60 -6.71
C GLY A 167 -22.48 0.94 -6.12
N ASN A 168 -22.55 1.46 -4.91
CA ASN A 168 -23.80 1.87 -4.24
C ASN A 168 -24.20 3.30 -4.62
N THR A 169 -24.56 3.51 -5.88
CA THR A 169 -24.84 4.84 -6.43
C THR A 169 -26.02 5.55 -5.78
N LYS A 170 -27.04 4.81 -5.35
CA LYS A 170 -28.22 5.39 -4.67
C LYS A 170 -27.87 5.95 -3.31
N ASP A 171 -27.15 5.19 -2.51
CA ASP A 171 -26.73 5.63 -1.17
C ASP A 171 -25.73 6.79 -1.26
N ALA A 172 -24.82 6.73 -2.25
CA ALA A 172 -23.90 7.82 -2.53
C ALA A 172 -24.65 9.13 -2.86
N ALA A 173 -25.69 9.07 -3.69
CA ALA A 173 -26.51 10.23 -4.02
C ALA A 173 -27.20 10.83 -2.81
N ILE A 174 -27.67 10.01 -1.86
CA ILE A 174 -28.26 10.47 -0.60
C ILE A 174 -27.17 11.20 0.22
N SER A 175 -26.04 10.55 0.47
CA SER A 175 -24.92 11.11 1.25
C SER A 175 -24.43 12.44 0.66
N TYR A 176 -24.34 12.54 -0.66
CA TYR A 176 -23.94 13.77 -1.34
C TYR A 176 -25.00 14.88 -1.23
N ASN A 177 -26.29 14.54 -1.34
CA ASN A 177 -27.35 15.55 -1.16
C ASN A 177 -27.37 16.06 0.27
N ASP A 178 -27.19 15.20 1.27
CA ASP A 178 -27.11 15.61 2.67
C ASP A 178 -25.88 16.50 2.91
N ALA A 179 -24.73 16.16 2.33
CA ALA A 179 -23.54 17.01 2.36
C ALA A 179 -23.81 18.39 1.74
N TYR A 180 -24.48 18.41 0.58
CA TYR A 180 -24.79 19.67 -0.09
C TYR A 180 -25.74 20.56 0.73
N GLN A 181 -26.79 19.98 1.31
CA GLN A 181 -27.70 20.73 2.19
C GLN A 181 -26.95 21.29 3.40
N CYS A 182 -26.05 20.49 3.99
CA CYS A 182 -25.21 20.96 5.09
C CYS A 182 -24.29 22.11 4.67
N TYR A 183 -23.63 22.04 3.51
CA TYR A 183 -22.82 23.15 2.98
C TYR A 183 -23.64 24.44 2.85
N LEU A 184 -24.87 24.38 2.33
CA LEU A 184 -25.73 25.53 2.20
C LEU A 184 -26.13 26.10 3.58
N GLN A 185 -26.51 25.22 4.53
CA GLN A 185 -26.84 25.62 5.89
C GLN A 185 -25.69 26.31 6.61
N VAL A 186 -24.45 25.81 6.44
CA VAL A 186 -23.24 26.41 7.03
C VAL A 186 -23.00 27.81 6.49
N ILE A 187 -23.16 28.02 5.18
CA ILE A 187 -23.03 29.32 4.54
C ILE A 187 -24.13 30.27 5.00
N ASP A 188 -25.40 29.79 5.07
CA ASP A 188 -26.51 30.60 5.46
C ASP A 188 -26.50 31.01 6.96
N ALA A 189 -25.90 30.16 7.81
CA ALA A 189 -25.72 30.40 9.24
C ALA A 189 -24.54 31.34 9.55
N ASN A 190 -23.46 31.26 8.77
CA ASN A 190 -22.24 32.05 8.98
C ASN A 190 -21.63 32.42 7.61
N ASP A 191 -21.80 33.67 7.20
CA ASP A 191 -21.35 34.22 5.90
C ASP A 191 -19.84 34.45 5.87
N GLU A 192 -19.04 33.46 6.33
CA GLU A 192 -17.59 33.53 6.23
C GLU A 192 -17.10 32.98 4.89
N ILE A 193 -16.19 33.69 4.26
CA ILE A 193 -15.58 33.31 2.96
C ILE A 193 -14.95 31.90 2.99
N SER A 194 -14.47 31.46 4.15
CA SER A 194 -13.91 30.12 4.38
C SER A 194 -14.94 29.01 4.18
N ASN A 195 -16.21 29.26 4.54
CA ASN A 195 -17.30 28.32 4.36
C ASN A 195 -17.63 28.10 2.89
N TYR A 196 -17.64 29.16 2.10
CA TYR A 196 -17.79 29.07 0.64
C TYR A 196 -16.66 28.27 -0.01
N THR A 197 -15.42 28.58 0.33
CA THR A 197 -14.26 27.89 -0.28
C THR A 197 -14.23 26.42 0.08
N SER A 198 -14.56 26.06 1.33
CA SER A 198 -14.65 24.66 1.78
C SER A 198 -15.77 23.91 1.09
N SER A 199 -16.94 24.54 0.96
CA SER A 199 -18.13 23.95 0.29
C SER A 199 -17.88 23.75 -1.21
N ILE A 200 -17.24 24.70 -1.87
CA ILE A 200 -16.84 24.60 -3.28
C ILE A 200 -15.91 23.39 -3.47
N VAL A 201 -14.92 23.20 -2.60
CA VAL A 201 -14.02 22.03 -2.64
C VAL A 201 -14.81 20.73 -2.46
N GLY A 202 -15.79 20.70 -1.55
CA GLY A 202 -16.67 19.54 -1.36
C GLY A 202 -17.45 19.17 -2.63
N ILE A 203 -18.07 20.17 -3.29
CA ILE A 203 -18.81 19.94 -4.55
C ILE A 203 -17.88 19.51 -5.68
N ILE A 204 -16.68 20.09 -5.78
CA ILE A 204 -15.65 19.66 -6.73
C ILE A 204 -15.33 18.18 -6.50
N THR A 205 -15.15 17.77 -5.25
CA THR A 205 -14.82 16.39 -4.90
C THR A 205 -15.93 15.42 -5.29
N ILE A 206 -17.21 15.79 -5.10
CA ILE A 206 -18.37 14.99 -5.52
C ILE A 206 -18.43 14.90 -7.05
N THR A 207 -18.30 16.03 -7.74
CA THR A 207 -18.33 16.08 -9.21
C THR A 207 -17.23 15.21 -9.80
N ASP A 208 -16.01 15.32 -9.26
CA ASP A 208 -14.86 14.51 -9.70
C ASP A 208 -15.09 13.00 -9.46
N ALA A 209 -15.69 12.63 -8.32
CA ALA A 209 -16.02 11.24 -8.03
C ALA A 209 -16.98 10.62 -9.05
N TYR A 210 -18.02 11.35 -9.45
CA TYR A 210 -18.93 10.93 -10.50
C TYR A 210 -18.24 10.83 -11.87
N ILE A 211 -17.36 11.78 -12.21
CA ILE A 211 -16.59 11.74 -13.47
C ILE A 211 -15.67 10.52 -13.48
N GLN A 212 -14.93 10.27 -12.40
CA GLN A 212 -14.01 9.13 -12.31
C GLN A 212 -14.69 7.77 -12.38
N THR A 213 -15.98 7.71 -12.04
CA THR A 213 -16.79 6.48 -12.12
C THR A 213 -17.69 6.42 -13.34
N ASN A 214 -17.54 7.35 -14.30
CA ASN A 214 -18.30 7.48 -15.54
C ASN A 214 -19.81 7.72 -15.35
N HIS A 215 -20.21 8.26 -14.20
CA HIS A 215 -21.60 8.69 -13.94
C HIS A 215 -21.78 10.14 -14.44
N PHE A 216 -21.68 10.31 -15.75
CA PHE A 216 -21.66 11.65 -16.37
C PHE A 216 -22.97 12.41 -16.27
N GLN A 217 -24.11 11.71 -16.18
CA GLN A 217 -25.42 12.36 -16.04
C GLN A 217 -25.53 13.02 -14.64
N GLU A 218 -25.18 12.28 -13.61
CA GLU A 218 -25.16 12.78 -12.24
C GLU A 218 -24.12 13.89 -12.09
N ALA A 219 -22.93 13.69 -12.64
CA ALA A 219 -21.90 14.74 -12.66
C ALA A 219 -22.41 16.05 -13.30
N PHE A 220 -23.24 15.95 -14.35
CA PHE A 220 -23.80 17.11 -15.02
C PHE A 220 -24.71 17.93 -14.11
N GLU A 221 -25.55 17.26 -13.31
CA GLU A 221 -26.42 17.92 -12.33
C GLU A 221 -25.61 18.62 -11.22
N TRP A 222 -24.46 18.07 -10.84
CA TRP A 222 -23.58 18.67 -9.83
C TRP A 222 -22.83 19.89 -10.34
N LEU A 223 -22.61 20.02 -11.65
CA LEU A 223 -22.05 21.24 -12.24
C LEU A 223 -22.94 22.47 -12.05
N ASP A 224 -24.26 22.31 -12.10
CA ASP A 224 -25.20 23.41 -11.85
C ASP A 224 -25.16 23.86 -10.37
N ARG A 225 -24.98 22.90 -9.43
CA ARG A 225 -24.75 23.20 -8.01
C ARG A 225 -23.43 23.93 -7.79
N PHE A 226 -22.37 23.50 -8.50
CA PHE A 226 -21.07 24.15 -8.45
C PHE A 226 -21.16 25.60 -8.96
N ASP A 227 -21.80 25.81 -10.10
CA ASP A 227 -21.98 27.15 -10.68
C ASP A 227 -22.79 28.08 -9.74
N SER A 228 -23.89 27.55 -9.19
CA SER A 228 -24.73 28.26 -8.22
C SER A 228 -23.94 28.70 -6.98
N LEU A 229 -23.10 27.84 -6.44
CA LEU A 229 -22.28 28.19 -5.28
C LEU A 229 -21.16 29.17 -5.63
N LEU A 230 -20.60 29.07 -6.83
CA LEU A 230 -19.60 30.00 -7.33
C LEU A 230 -20.20 31.41 -7.57
N LEU A 231 -21.45 31.48 -8.02
CA LEU A 231 -22.21 32.72 -8.12
C LEU A 231 -22.42 33.38 -6.74
N ARG A 232 -22.79 32.59 -5.72
CA ARG A 232 -22.91 33.10 -4.34
C ARG A 232 -21.56 33.60 -3.82
N TYR A 233 -20.48 32.84 -4.01
CA TYR A 233 -19.12 33.29 -3.64
C TYR A 233 -18.75 34.63 -4.30
N ARG A 234 -19.07 34.79 -5.58
CA ARG A 234 -18.80 36.04 -6.33
C ARG A 234 -19.48 37.27 -5.71
N GLN A 235 -20.64 37.08 -5.11
CA GLN A 235 -21.39 38.15 -4.46
C GLN A 235 -20.87 38.52 -3.08
N HIS A 236 -20.01 37.68 -2.49
CA HIS A 236 -19.46 37.93 -1.17
C HIS A 236 -18.45 39.10 -1.21
N PRO A 237 -18.50 40.05 -0.23
CA PRO A 237 -17.65 41.25 -0.24
C PRO A 237 -16.14 40.99 -0.23
N MET A 238 -15.72 39.82 0.29
CA MET A 238 -14.33 39.36 0.35
C MET A 238 -13.97 38.36 -0.75
N ALA A 239 -14.77 38.25 -1.81
CA ALA A 239 -14.46 37.37 -2.94
C ALA A 239 -13.11 37.72 -3.56
N ASP A 240 -12.30 36.70 -3.82
CA ASP A 240 -11.01 36.86 -4.50
C ASP A 240 -11.16 36.56 -5.99
N ASP A 241 -10.82 37.50 -6.83
CA ASP A 241 -10.91 37.39 -8.28
C ASP A 241 -10.02 36.27 -8.84
N ALA A 242 -8.85 36.04 -8.25
CA ALA A 242 -7.95 34.98 -8.68
C ALA A 242 -8.53 33.59 -8.33
N TYR A 243 -9.19 33.48 -7.17
CA TYR A 243 -9.92 32.26 -6.80
C TYR A 243 -11.12 32.03 -7.73
N LEU A 244 -11.89 33.07 -8.03
CA LEU A 244 -13.02 33.00 -8.97
C LEU A 244 -12.58 32.56 -10.36
N ASP A 245 -11.53 33.16 -10.89
CA ASP A 245 -10.98 32.80 -12.20
C ASP A 245 -10.57 31.32 -12.22
N LYS A 246 -9.88 30.87 -11.17
CA LYS A 246 -9.48 29.46 -11.00
C LYS A 246 -10.68 28.51 -10.95
N GLN A 247 -11.68 28.81 -10.14
CA GLN A 247 -12.83 27.90 -9.99
C GLN A 247 -13.74 27.95 -11.24
N SER A 248 -13.83 29.09 -11.92
CA SER A 248 -14.51 29.20 -13.21
C SER A 248 -13.82 28.36 -14.29
N ALA A 249 -12.50 28.34 -14.31
CA ALA A 249 -11.74 27.46 -15.20
C ALA A 249 -12.06 25.99 -14.92
N ARG A 250 -12.03 25.58 -13.65
CA ARG A 250 -12.32 24.19 -13.23
C ARG A 250 -13.74 23.76 -13.55
N LEU A 251 -14.73 24.61 -13.25
CA LEU A 251 -16.12 24.36 -13.60
C LEU A 251 -16.26 24.05 -15.09
N ASN A 252 -15.65 24.87 -15.95
CA ASN A 252 -15.71 24.69 -17.39
C ASN A 252 -14.91 23.47 -17.86
N LEU A 253 -13.78 23.12 -17.24
CA LEU A 253 -13.05 21.89 -17.54
C LEU A 253 -13.85 20.63 -17.15
N TYR A 254 -14.47 20.61 -15.98
CA TYR A 254 -15.35 19.52 -15.57
C TYR A 254 -16.56 19.41 -16.50
N LYS A 255 -17.16 20.56 -16.86
CA LYS A 255 -18.26 20.61 -17.83
C LYS A 255 -17.82 20.04 -19.17
N ALA A 256 -16.64 20.36 -19.64
CA ALA A 256 -16.09 19.81 -20.87
C ALA A 256 -15.91 18.27 -20.77
N CYS A 257 -15.33 17.77 -19.68
CA CYS A 257 -15.16 16.33 -19.46
C CYS A 257 -16.52 15.59 -19.41
N VAL A 258 -17.48 16.13 -18.66
CA VAL A 258 -18.82 15.52 -18.53
C VAL A 258 -19.55 15.50 -19.86
N LEU A 259 -19.56 16.60 -20.59
CA LEU A 259 -20.20 16.70 -21.90
C LEU A 259 -19.55 15.77 -22.92
N LEU A 260 -18.24 15.59 -22.84
CA LEU A 260 -17.53 14.60 -23.65
C LEU A 260 -18.00 13.18 -23.34
N GLY A 261 -18.11 12.83 -22.06
CA GLY A 261 -18.62 11.52 -21.63
C GLY A 261 -20.08 11.28 -22.02
N LEU A 262 -20.87 12.35 -22.15
CA LEU A 262 -22.25 12.32 -22.65
C LEU A 262 -22.33 12.37 -24.19
N ASN A 263 -21.22 12.31 -24.90
CA ASN A 263 -21.12 12.43 -26.36
C ASN A 263 -21.64 13.78 -26.93
N ARG A 264 -21.70 14.84 -26.12
CA ARG A 264 -22.09 16.20 -26.51
C ARG A 264 -20.86 17.02 -26.93
N ASN A 265 -20.14 16.54 -27.97
CA ASN A 265 -18.82 17.01 -28.35
C ASN A 265 -18.74 18.51 -28.64
N ALA A 266 -19.72 19.08 -29.31
CA ALA A 266 -19.73 20.51 -29.65
C ALA A 266 -19.89 21.40 -28.42
N GLU A 267 -20.61 20.96 -27.41
CA GLU A 267 -20.78 21.69 -26.16
C GLU A 267 -19.58 21.50 -25.25
N SER A 268 -19.02 20.30 -25.24
CA SER A 268 -17.77 19.96 -24.58
C SER A 268 -16.64 20.91 -25.03
N GLU A 269 -16.47 21.06 -26.36
CA GLU A 269 -15.45 21.96 -26.90
C GLU A 269 -15.70 23.41 -26.52
N ARG A 270 -16.95 23.88 -26.54
CA ARG A 270 -17.28 25.25 -26.09
C ARG A 270 -16.90 25.47 -24.61
N ALA A 271 -17.22 24.51 -23.75
CA ALA A 271 -16.85 24.58 -22.34
C ALA A 271 -15.33 24.61 -22.15
N TYR A 272 -14.61 23.77 -22.87
CA TYR A 272 -13.14 23.79 -22.87
C TYR A 272 -12.59 25.15 -23.31
N GLN A 273 -13.11 25.73 -24.38
CA GLN A 273 -12.68 27.05 -24.84
C GLN A 273 -12.98 28.16 -23.82
N MET A 274 -14.06 28.05 -23.07
CA MET A 274 -14.35 28.97 -21.96
C MET A 274 -13.32 28.85 -20.84
N ALA A 275 -12.91 27.64 -20.50
CA ALA A 275 -11.84 27.41 -19.52
C ALA A 275 -10.52 28.03 -19.97
N GLU A 276 -10.14 27.81 -21.24
CA GLU A 276 -8.86 28.34 -21.80
C GLU A 276 -8.78 29.88 -21.84
N ARG A 277 -9.92 30.58 -21.80
CA ARG A 277 -9.94 32.05 -21.75
C ARG A 277 -9.55 32.62 -20.38
N THR A 278 -9.56 31.83 -19.34
CA THR A 278 -9.24 32.27 -17.98
C THR A 278 -7.74 32.56 -17.80
N GLN A 279 -7.39 33.38 -16.83
CA GLN A 279 -5.98 33.59 -16.50
C GLN A 279 -5.36 32.36 -15.85
N TYR A 280 -6.17 31.61 -15.09
CA TYR A 280 -5.73 30.35 -14.48
C TYR A 280 -5.28 29.32 -15.51
N ALA A 281 -5.99 29.18 -16.63
CA ALA A 281 -5.61 28.24 -17.69
C ALA A 281 -4.21 28.51 -18.28
N LYS A 282 -3.70 29.74 -18.16
CA LYS A 282 -2.35 30.13 -18.59
C LYS A 282 -1.27 29.78 -17.56
N THR A 283 -1.66 29.52 -16.32
CA THR A 283 -0.74 29.07 -15.28
C THR A 283 -0.27 27.64 -15.52
N GLY A 284 0.85 27.25 -14.89
CA GLY A 284 1.31 25.87 -14.99
C GLY A 284 0.29 24.86 -14.47
N ASP A 285 -0.37 25.15 -13.36
CA ASP A 285 -1.39 24.28 -12.77
C ASP A 285 -2.63 24.18 -13.69
N GLY A 286 -3.08 25.30 -14.24
CA GLY A 286 -4.21 25.32 -15.17
C GLY A 286 -3.93 24.54 -16.46
N GLN A 287 -2.71 24.61 -16.98
CA GLN A 287 -2.30 23.81 -18.14
C GLN A 287 -2.34 22.30 -17.84
N LEU A 288 -1.89 21.88 -16.64
CA LEU A 288 -1.94 20.49 -16.23
C LEU A 288 -3.38 20.00 -16.01
N GLU A 289 -4.27 20.85 -15.50
CA GLU A 289 -5.70 20.53 -15.39
C GLU A 289 -6.37 20.42 -16.77
N SER A 290 -6.08 21.35 -17.68
CA SER A 290 -6.57 21.31 -19.08
C SER A 290 -6.10 20.06 -19.83
N ALA A 291 -4.89 19.59 -19.56
CA ALA A 291 -4.34 18.41 -20.20
C ALA A 291 -5.19 17.15 -19.93
N LYS A 292 -5.83 17.04 -18.74
CA LYS A 292 -6.72 15.91 -18.42
C LYS A 292 -7.91 15.80 -19.39
N TYR A 293 -8.54 16.92 -19.69
CA TYR A 293 -9.61 16.97 -20.70
C TYR A 293 -9.10 16.56 -22.08
N LEU A 294 -7.96 17.13 -22.49
CA LEU A 294 -7.38 16.83 -23.80
C LEU A 294 -7.00 15.35 -23.93
N MET A 295 -6.55 14.72 -22.86
CA MET A 295 -6.32 13.28 -22.81
C MET A 295 -7.61 12.50 -23.00
N ALA A 296 -8.67 12.87 -22.30
CA ALA A 296 -9.98 12.24 -22.43
C ALA A 296 -10.57 12.42 -23.84
N ALA A 297 -10.33 13.58 -24.46
CA ALA A 297 -10.76 13.91 -25.82
C ALA A 297 -9.83 13.33 -26.91
N HIS A 298 -8.83 12.53 -26.57
CA HIS A 298 -7.82 11.99 -27.49
C HIS A 298 -7.06 13.04 -28.31
N ARG A 299 -6.99 14.27 -27.80
CA ARG A 299 -6.23 15.38 -28.42
C ARG A 299 -4.78 15.33 -27.94
N TRP A 300 -4.10 14.25 -28.28
CA TRP A 300 -2.79 13.89 -27.75
C TRP A 300 -1.72 14.95 -27.93
N THR A 301 -1.69 15.57 -29.11
CA THR A 301 -0.69 16.60 -29.44
C THR A 301 -0.80 17.81 -28.52
N GLU A 302 -2.02 18.29 -28.32
CA GLU A 302 -2.29 19.43 -27.45
C GLU A 302 -2.08 19.09 -25.98
N ALA A 303 -2.48 17.88 -25.56
CA ALA A 303 -2.18 17.39 -24.21
C ALA A 303 -0.69 17.34 -23.94
N ALA A 304 0.10 16.81 -24.88
CA ALA A 304 1.55 16.76 -24.76
C ALA A 304 2.17 18.17 -24.69
N ASP A 305 1.60 19.14 -25.41
CA ASP A 305 2.06 20.54 -25.32
C ASP A 305 1.78 21.16 -23.94
N LYS A 306 0.60 20.91 -23.39
CA LYS A 306 0.25 21.35 -22.03
C LYS A 306 1.18 20.74 -20.96
N TYR A 307 1.56 19.46 -21.11
CA TYR A 307 2.48 18.81 -20.18
C TYR A 307 3.93 19.31 -20.24
N LYS A 308 4.33 20.11 -21.23
CA LYS A 308 5.67 20.73 -21.28
C LYS A 308 5.97 21.61 -20.06
N VAL A 309 4.95 22.15 -19.43
CA VAL A 309 5.10 23.00 -18.23
C VAL A 309 5.53 22.20 -17.00
N LEU A 310 5.28 20.88 -16.99
CA LEU A 310 5.46 20.03 -15.79
C LEU A 310 6.89 20.07 -15.24
N GLU A 311 7.88 20.00 -16.10
CA GLU A 311 9.28 20.02 -15.70
C GLU A 311 9.67 21.35 -15.01
N LYS A 312 9.18 22.47 -15.55
CA LYS A 312 9.37 23.80 -14.93
C LYS A 312 8.68 23.91 -13.57
N GLN A 313 7.49 23.28 -13.43
CA GLN A 313 6.75 23.29 -12.18
C GLN A 313 7.47 22.46 -11.11
N ILE A 314 7.93 21.26 -11.46
CA ILE A 314 8.68 20.39 -10.55
C ILE A 314 9.95 21.09 -10.06
N ASN A 315 10.72 21.68 -10.96
CA ASN A 315 11.97 22.38 -10.63
C ASN A 315 11.72 23.66 -9.82
N ARG A 316 10.66 24.42 -10.14
CA ARG A 316 10.34 25.68 -9.46
C ARG A 316 9.95 25.50 -8.00
N TYR A 317 9.25 24.42 -7.68
CA TYR A 317 8.74 24.18 -6.33
C TYR A 317 9.61 23.24 -5.50
N ASP A 318 10.77 22.83 -6.05
CA ASP A 318 11.63 21.81 -5.43
C ASP A 318 10.81 20.60 -4.94
N VAL A 319 9.85 20.20 -5.79
CA VAL A 319 8.90 19.16 -5.44
C VAL A 319 9.63 17.83 -5.48
N ARG A 320 9.77 17.20 -4.33
CA ARG A 320 10.21 15.80 -4.29
C ARG A 320 9.24 14.94 -5.06
N ILE A 321 9.76 14.17 -6.00
CA ILE A 321 8.95 13.32 -6.85
C ILE A 321 8.57 12.07 -6.07
N THR A 322 7.27 11.97 -5.79
CA THR A 322 6.64 10.83 -5.14
C THR A 322 5.96 9.95 -6.18
N PHE A 323 5.56 8.76 -5.78
CA PHE A 323 4.77 7.86 -6.62
C PHE A 323 3.50 8.54 -7.16
N ASP A 324 2.86 9.38 -6.34
CA ASP A 324 1.68 10.16 -6.75
C ASP A 324 1.97 11.11 -7.92
N ILE A 325 3.13 11.76 -7.92
CA ILE A 325 3.51 12.66 -9.03
C ILE A 325 3.78 11.88 -10.30
N VAL A 326 4.41 10.72 -10.17
CA VAL A 326 4.62 9.83 -11.33
C VAL A 326 3.28 9.41 -11.92
N THR A 327 2.35 8.94 -11.09
CA THR A 327 1.05 8.44 -11.55
C THR A 327 0.11 9.55 -12.02
N ALA A 328 0.08 10.68 -11.31
CA ALA A 328 -0.85 11.77 -11.60
C ALA A 328 -0.43 12.66 -12.79
N TYR A 329 0.89 12.75 -13.06
CA TYR A 329 1.40 13.70 -14.05
C TYR A 329 2.36 13.09 -15.06
N LEU A 330 3.34 12.30 -14.64
CA LEU A 330 4.37 11.80 -15.56
C LEU A 330 3.85 10.68 -16.48
N LEU A 331 3.07 9.76 -15.96
CA LEU A 331 2.43 8.72 -16.78
C LEU A 331 1.42 9.30 -17.78
N PRO A 332 0.53 10.25 -17.41
CA PRO A 332 -0.30 10.95 -18.38
C PRO A 332 0.50 11.72 -19.43
N LYS A 333 1.58 12.41 -19.04
CA LYS A 333 2.50 13.07 -19.97
C LYS A 333 3.07 12.07 -20.98
N PHE A 334 3.60 10.95 -20.49
CA PHE A 334 4.14 9.89 -21.34
C PHE A 334 3.08 9.37 -22.35
N ARG A 335 1.86 9.09 -21.86
CA ARG A 335 0.75 8.63 -22.72
C ARG A 335 0.39 9.68 -23.77
N ALA A 336 0.38 10.96 -23.40
CA ALA A 336 0.12 12.06 -24.33
C ALA A 336 1.18 12.12 -25.43
N GLU A 337 2.46 12.00 -25.08
CA GLU A 337 3.58 12.02 -26.01
C GLU A 337 3.55 10.82 -26.97
N VAL A 338 3.23 9.64 -26.46
CA VAL A 338 3.02 8.43 -27.29
C VAL A 338 1.87 8.62 -28.26
N GLY A 339 0.72 9.07 -27.79
CA GLY A 339 -0.45 9.33 -28.64
C GLY A 339 -0.21 10.44 -29.65
N ALA A 340 0.63 11.42 -29.33
CA ALA A 340 1.05 12.49 -30.22
C ALA A 340 2.18 12.07 -31.20
N HIS A 341 2.61 10.82 -31.19
CA HIS A 341 3.72 10.28 -32.00
C HIS A 341 5.06 11.01 -31.78
N ARG A 342 5.30 11.55 -30.58
CA ARG A 342 6.54 12.25 -30.19
C ARG A 342 7.51 11.24 -29.60
N GLN A 343 8.10 10.39 -30.42
CA GLN A 343 8.92 9.23 -29.97
C GLN A 343 10.05 9.64 -29.06
N ASP A 344 10.85 10.64 -29.43
CA ASP A 344 12.02 11.08 -28.65
C ASP A 344 11.61 11.62 -27.27
N SER A 345 10.53 12.43 -27.24
CA SER A 345 9.96 12.95 -25.99
C SER A 345 9.43 11.81 -25.11
N ALA A 346 8.69 10.88 -25.68
CA ALA A 346 8.14 9.74 -24.97
C ALA A 346 9.27 8.84 -24.41
N ILE A 347 10.32 8.57 -25.19
CA ILE A 347 11.50 7.82 -24.72
C ILE A 347 12.17 8.56 -23.56
N SER A 348 12.35 9.87 -23.69
CA SER A 348 12.96 10.71 -22.64
C SER A 348 12.12 10.67 -21.36
N THR A 349 10.80 10.87 -21.48
CA THR A 349 9.86 10.81 -20.35
C THR A 349 9.81 9.41 -19.74
N GLY A 350 9.82 8.35 -20.55
CA GLY A 350 9.88 6.96 -20.08
C GLY A 350 11.15 6.65 -19.29
N LYS A 351 12.31 7.08 -19.77
CA LYS A 351 13.58 6.98 -19.05
C LYS A 351 13.52 7.76 -17.73
N TRP A 352 12.96 8.95 -17.76
CA TRP A 352 12.79 9.76 -16.56
C TRP A 352 11.90 9.06 -15.54
N ILE A 353 10.75 8.51 -15.95
CA ILE A 353 9.86 7.71 -15.09
C ILE A 353 10.60 6.53 -14.49
N SER A 354 11.35 5.78 -15.30
CA SER A 354 12.11 4.60 -14.83
C SER A 354 13.11 4.98 -13.74
N ASN A 355 13.91 6.03 -13.99
CA ASN A 355 14.90 6.50 -13.02
C ASN A 355 14.27 7.03 -11.72
N LEU A 356 13.08 7.65 -11.85
CA LEU A 356 12.37 8.21 -10.70
C LEU A 356 11.63 7.18 -9.90
N LEU A 357 11.09 6.14 -10.53
CA LEU A 357 10.40 5.06 -9.82
C LEU A 357 11.33 4.36 -8.83
N ASP A 358 12.55 4.04 -9.24
CA ASP A 358 13.54 3.43 -8.35
C ASP A 358 13.85 4.37 -7.16
N SER A 359 14.06 5.65 -7.45
CA SER A 359 14.33 6.65 -6.42
C SER A 359 13.13 6.91 -5.50
N ALA A 360 11.91 6.98 -6.06
CA ALA A 360 10.68 7.20 -5.30
C ALA A 360 10.36 6.02 -4.41
N ILE A 361 10.49 4.78 -4.91
CA ILE A 361 10.27 3.56 -4.12
C ILE A 361 11.27 3.47 -2.96
N VAL A 362 12.55 3.74 -3.22
CA VAL A 362 13.58 3.74 -2.17
C VAL A 362 13.30 4.82 -1.13
N TRP A 363 12.92 6.01 -1.58
CA TRP A 363 12.62 7.13 -0.69
C TRP A 363 11.36 6.87 0.14
N GLU A 364 10.29 6.39 -0.48
CA GLU A 364 9.02 6.11 0.19
C GLU A 364 9.20 5.01 1.25
N ARG A 365 9.91 3.92 0.91
CA ARG A 365 10.27 2.88 1.88
C ARG A 365 11.13 3.41 3.03
N LYS A 366 12.10 4.27 2.72
CA LYS A 366 12.96 4.88 3.73
C LYS A 366 12.17 5.85 4.61
N ASN A 367 11.32 6.66 4.01
CA ASN A 367 10.47 7.60 4.73
C ASN A 367 9.46 6.86 5.61
N ASP A 368 8.81 5.83 5.07
CA ASP A 368 7.90 4.95 5.81
C ASP A 368 8.60 4.25 6.98
N ALA A 369 9.81 3.76 6.76
CA ALA A 369 10.61 3.13 7.82
C ALA A 369 11.01 4.14 8.90
N LEU A 370 11.40 5.36 8.51
CA LEU A 370 11.74 6.44 9.44
C LEU A 370 10.52 6.91 10.24
N GLU A 371 9.38 7.10 9.58
CA GLU A 371 8.12 7.42 10.27
C GLU A 371 7.72 6.32 11.24
N LEU A 372 7.77 5.05 10.81
CA LEU A 372 7.45 3.91 11.65
C LEU A 372 8.41 3.80 12.85
N ALA A 373 9.70 3.98 12.62
CA ALA A 373 10.71 4.00 13.68
C ALA A 373 10.42 5.14 14.67
N THR A 374 10.06 6.33 14.19
CA THR A 374 9.75 7.48 15.04
C THR A 374 8.45 7.24 15.85
N ILE A 375 7.42 6.69 15.22
CA ILE A 375 6.16 6.32 15.90
C ILE A 375 6.42 5.27 16.97
N TYR A 376 7.18 4.23 16.62
CA TYR A 376 7.52 3.15 17.53
C TYR A 376 8.37 3.66 18.72
N ASP A 377 9.37 4.50 18.45
CA ASP A 377 10.22 5.13 19.47
C ASP A 377 9.40 6.06 20.38
N THR A 378 8.44 6.80 19.82
CA THR A 378 7.53 7.66 20.59
C THR A 378 6.59 6.82 21.46
N GLN A 379 6.00 5.74 20.93
CA GLN A 379 5.14 4.84 21.70
C GLN A 379 5.91 4.10 22.80
N LEU A 380 7.16 3.70 22.53
CA LEU A 380 8.03 3.13 23.56
C LEU A 380 8.30 4.13 24.68
N LYS A 381 8.62 5.38 24.32
CA LYS A 381 8.83 6.45 25.29
C LYS A 381 7.58 6.78 26.11
N GLU A 382 6.42 6.83 25.46
CA GLU A 382 5.14 7.04 26.16
C GLU A 382 4.79 5.90 27.12
N THR A 383 5.02 4.63 26.71
CA THR A 383 4.84 3.46 27.59
C THR A 383 5.85 3.46 28.72
N GLU A 384 7.12 3.78 28.46
CA GLU A 384 8.13 3.92 29.50
C GLU A 384 7.80 5.05 30.49
N ILE A 385 7.31 6.19 29.98
CA ILE A 385 6.89 7.33 30.82
C ILE A 385 5.69 6.94 31.70
N MET A 386 4.70 6.23 31.16
CA MET A 386 3.55 5.76 31.94
C MET A 386 3.95 4.70 32.98
N GLU A 387 4.82 3.76 32.64
CA GLU A 387 5.38 2.78 33.58
C GLU A 387 6.24 3.46 34.62
N GLN A 388 7.04 4.46 34.23
CA GLN A 388 7.85 5.25 35.19
C GLN A 388 6.98 6.10 36.12
N GLN A 389 5.93 6.74 35.64
CA GLN A 389 5.01 7.51 36.48
C GLN A 389 4.20 6.62 37.45
N ALA A 390 3.74 5.46 36.96
CA ALA A 390 3.10 4.47 37.83
C ALA A 390 4.07 3.88 38.89
N SER A 391 5.32 3.69 38.48
CA SER A 391 6.39 3.20 39.34
C SER A 391 6.88 4.27 40.38
N LEU A 392 6.97 5.54 39.95
CA LEU A 392 7.46 6.64 40.77
C LEU A 392 6.58 6.94 42.00
N SER A 393 5.28 6.74 41.93
CA SER A 393 4.36 6.92 43.04
C SER A 393 4.59 5.88 44.17
N HIS A 394 5.01 4.67 43.79
CA HIS A 394 5.30 3.58 44.73
C HIS A 394 6.78 3.52 45.15
N GLN A 395 7.68 3.96 44.28
CA GLN A 395 9.12 3.85 44.53
C GLN A 395 9.68 4.94 45.46
N ARG A 396 9.08 6.13 45.54
CA ARG A 396 9.60 7.22 46.38
C ARG A 396 9.65 6.85 47.87
N PHE A 397 8.80 5.97 48.34
CA PHE A 397 8.78 5.53 49.74
C PHE A 397 9.77 4.38 50.00
N LEU A 398 9.90 3.44 49.07
CA LEU A 398 10.79 2.28 49.23
C LEU A 398 12.26 2.59 48.94
N THR A 399 12.54 3.57 48.06
CA THR A 399 13.91 3.87 47.61
C THR A 399 14.77 4.49 48.70
N THR A 400 14.21 5.29 49.63
CA THR A 400 15.01 5.90 50.73
C THR A 400 15.51 4.87 51.73
N VAL A 401 14.77 3.82 52.00
CA VAL A 401 15.15 2.76 52.96
C VAL A 401 16.03 1.69 52.30
N ILE A 402 15.70 1.33 51.05
CA ILE A 402 16.44 0.28 50.31
C ILE A 402 17.77 0.80 49.77
N THR A 403 17.87 2.10 49.44
CA THR A 403 19.12 2.68 48.88
C THR A 403 20.28 2.60 49.86
N LEU A 404 20.02 2.79 51.15
CA LEU A 404 21.09 2.74 52.16
C LEU A 404 21.63 1.31 52.37
N VAL A 405 20.74 0.31 52.30
CA VAL A 405 21.14 -1.11 52.47
C VAL A 405 21.76 -1.65 51.18
N LEU A 406 21.24 -1.21 50.01
CA LEU A 406 21.73 -1.66 48.69
C LEU A 406 23.07 -1.05 48.32
N VAL A 407 23.39 0.20 48.75
CA VAL A 407 24.70 0.82 48.50
C VAL A 407 25.84 0.00 49.09
N VAL A 408 25.68 -0.50 50.32
CA VAL A 408 26.71 -1.33 50.97
C VAL A 408 26.78 -2.73 50.32
N PHE A 409 25.62 -3.33 50.03
CA PHE A 409 25.56 -4.67 49.43
C PHE A 409 25.93 -4.64 47.93
N GLY A 410 25.54 -3.57 47.22
CA GLY A 410 25.88 -3.36 45.82
C GLY A 410 27.38 -3.20 45.57
N PHE A 411 28.11 -2.60 46.52
CA PHE A 411 29.57 -2.43 46.39
C PHE A 411 30.31 -3.78 46.44
N VAL A 412 29.84 -4.70 47.27
CA VAL A 412 30.42 -6.04 47.38
C VAL A 412 30.03 -6.91 46.15
N LEU A 413 28.78 -6.80 45.71
CA LEU A 413 28.30 -7.50 44.53
C LEU A 413 28.88 -6.92 43.22
N PHE A 414 29.14 -5.61 43.16
CA PHE A 414 29.75 -4.97 41.97
C PHE A 414 31.13 -5.55 41.65
N ILE A 415 31.96 -5.78 42.70
CA ILE A 415 33.28 -6.40 42.51
C ILE A 415 33.13 -7.86 42.03
N TYR A 416 32.18 -8.59 42.56
CA TYR A 416 31.91 -9.98 42.16
C TYR A 416 31.36 -10.09 40.73
N PHE A 417 30.41 -9.24 40.38
CA PHE A 417 29.77 -9.30 39.05
C PHE A 417 30.63 -8.70 37.94
N ARG A 418 31.50 -7.73 38.24
CA ARG A 418 32.47 -7.19 37.28
C ARG A 418 33.38 -8.28 36.71
N HIS A 419 33.75 -9.23 37.52
CA HIS A 419 34.60 -10.36 37.08
C HIS A 419 33.81 -11.39 36.25
N ARG A 420 32.53 -11.54 36.54
CA ARG A 420 31.66 -12.51 35.83
C ARG A 420 31.03 -11.95 34.57
N ALA A 421 30.75 -10.64 34.53
CA ALA A 421 30.20 -9.98 33.35
C ALA A 421 31.18 -9.91 32.17
N ALA A 422 32.48 -9.76 32.48
CA ALA A 422 33.56 -9.76 31.47
C ALA A 422 33.58 -11.08 30.67
N ARG A 423 33.35 -12.22 31.35
CA ARG A 423 33.31 -13.53 30.67
C ARG A 423 32.01 -13.77 29.85
N ARG A 424 30.91 -13.13 30.24
CA ARG A 424 29.62 -13.27 29.52
C ARG A 424 29.52 -12.36 28.28
N LEU A 425 30.23 -11.23 28.32
CA LEU A 425 30.28 -10.30 27.20
C LEU A 425 30.97 -10.94 25.99
N GLU A 426 32.00 -11.73 26.26
CA GLU A 426 32.76 -12.43 25.20
C GLU A 426 31.92 -13.50 24.49
N THR A 427 31.08 -14.23 25.24
CA THR A 427 30.15 -15.21 24.64
C THR A 427 28.98 -14.56 23.93
N ALA A 428 28.47 -13.41 24.41
CA ALA A 428 27.38 -12.69 23.76
C ALA A 428 27.80 -12.05 22.43
N TYR A 429 29.07 -11.59 22.35
CA TYR A 429 29.63 -11.07 21.09
C TYR A 429 29.64 -12.13 19.98
N HIS A 430 30.00 -13.36 20.34
CA HIS A 430 30.04 -14.46 19.36
C HIS A 430 28.65 -14.85 18.85
N HIS A 431 27.64 -14.82 19.71
CA HIS A 431 26.26 -15.07 19.29
C HIS A 431 25.64 -13.96 18.44
N LEU A 432 26.02 -12.70 18.71
CA LEU A 432 25.58 -11.54 17.92
C LEU A 432 26.16 -11.58 16.49
N GLU A 433 27.41 -11.97 16.37
CA GLU A 433 28.08 -12.11 15.07
C GLU A 433 27.40 -13.15 14.17
N ILE A 434 27.01 -14.30 14.77
CA ILE A 434 26.28 -15.36 14.06
C ILE A 434 24.85 -14.89 13.67
N ALA A 435 24.19 -14.15 14.56
CA ALA A 435 22.82 -13.66 14.27
C ALA A 435 22.84 -12.58 13.18
N ASN A 436 23.85 -11.71 13.17
CA ASN A 436 24.00 -10.67 12.17
C ASN A 436 24.27 -11.27 10.77
N ALA A 437 25.15 -12.29 10.71
CA ALA A 437 25.42 -12.99 9.46
C ALA A 437 24.15 -13.65 8.87
N ARG A 438 23.27 -14.24 9.72
CA ARG A 438 22.00 -14.83 9.28
C ARG A 438 21.01 -13.77 8.79
N ALA A 439 20.98 -12.59 9.45
CA ALA A 439 20.09 -11.49 9.04
C ALA A 439 20.54 -10.89 7.68
N GLU A 440 21.83 -10.76 7.46
CA GLU A 440 22.38 -10.28 6.17
C GLU A 440 22.08 -11.27 5.03
N GLU A 441 22.21 -12.57 5.29
CA GLU A 441 21.87 -13.63 4.32
C GLU A 441 20.38 -13.60 3.97
N SER A 442 19.50 -13.43 4.95
CA SER A 442 18.05 -13.29 4.75
C SER A 442 17.71 -12.04 3.93
N SER A 443 18.38 -10.92 4.21
CA SER A 443 18.18 -9.66 3.49
C SER A 443 18.63 -9.77 2.02
N ARG A 444 19.73 -10.45 1.77
CA ARG A 444 20.25 -10.70 0.41
C ARG A 444 19.27 -11.57 -0.38
N MET A 445 18.82 -12.69 0.18
CA MET A 445 17.82 -13.56 -0.47
C MET A 445 16.54 -12.80 -0.83
N LYS A 446 16.08 -11.88 0.05
CA LYS A 446 14.92 -11.05 -0.22
C LYS A 446 15.13 -10.06 -1.37
N SER A 447 16.34 -9.51 -1.48
CA SER A 447 16.69 -8.60 -2.59
C SER A 447 16.77 -9.33 -3.93
N ASP A 448 17.39 -10.50 -3.96
CA ASP A 448 17.49 -11.35 -5.14
C ASP A 448 16.11 -11.78 -5.64
N PHE A 449 15.21 -12.12 -4.71
CA PHE A 449 13.79 -12.42 -4.99
C PHE A 449 13.06 -11.26 -5.67
N ILE A 450 13.18 -10.03 -5.14
CA ILE A 450 12.53 -8.84 -5.72
C ILE A 450 13.07 -8.53 -7.12
N GLN A 451 14.36 -8.71 -7.33
CA GLN A 451 15.01 -8.48 -8.62
C GLN A 451 14.50 -9.45 -9.69
N GLN A 452 14.38 -10.72 -9.35
CA GLN A 452 13.90 -11.77 -10.24
C GLN A 452 12.44 -11.55 -10.65
N ILE A 453 11.58 -11.20 -9.70
CA ILE A 453 10.19 -10.80 -9.92
C ILE A 453 10.08 -9.65 -10.93
N SER A 454 10.88 -8.61 -10.70
CA SER A 454 10.85 -7.43 -11.56
C SER A 454 11.19 -7.78 -13.01
N HIS A 455 12.05 -8.77 -13.22
CA HIS A 455 12.41 -9.27 -14.54
C HIS A 455 11.24 -10.02 -15.21
N GLU A 456 10.58 -10.91 -14.47
CA GLU A 456 9.46 -11.72 -14.97
C GLU A 456 8.18 -10.91 -15.29
N ILE A 457 8.00 -9.77 -14.61
CA ILE A 457 6.91 -8.83 -14.93
C ILE A 457 7.27 -7.97 -16.15
N ARG A 458 8.54 -7.59 -16.31
CA ARG A 458 8.97 -6.68 -17.38
C ARG A 458 8.78 -7.28 -18.77
N THR A 459 9.03 -8.57 -18.92
CA THR A 459 8.94 -9.26 -20.22
C THR A 459 7.53 -9.18 -20.82
N PRO A 460 6.45 -9.66 -20.18
CA PRO A 460 5.11 -9.55 -20.75
C PRO A 460 4.64 -8.09 -20.88
N LEU A 461 5.11 -7.19 -20.01
CA LEU A 461 4.80 -5.76 -20.09
C LEU A 461 5.41 -5.11 -21.34
N ASN A 462 6.63 -5.48 -21.70
CA ASN A 462 7.29 -5.01 -22.91
C ASN A 462 6.59 -5.53 -24.17
N ILE A 463 6.11 -6.78 -24.15
CA ILE A 463 5.33 -7.37 -25.24
C ILE A 463 4.02 -6.62 -25.43
N LEU A 464 3.30 -6.34 -24.33
CA LEU A 464 2.09 -5.52 -24.35
C LEU A 464 2.34 -4.12 -24.92
N SER A 465 3.43 -3.47 -24.49
CA SER A 465 3.83 -2.16 -24.99
C SER A 465 4.12 -2.20 -26.49
N GLY A 466 4.82 -3.24 -26.97
CA GLY A 466 5.11 -3.44 -28.37
C GLY A 466 3.85 -3.60 -29.24
N PHE A 467 2.93 -4.46 -28.83
CA PHE A 467 1.66 -4.64 -29.56
C PHE A 467 0.78 -3.39 -29.52
N THR A 468 0.80 -2.64 -28.40
CA THR A 468 0.09 -1.36 -28.32
C THR A 468 0.67 -0.34 -29.31
N GLN A 469 1.99 -0.30 -29.48
CA GLN A 469 2.65 0.55 -30.48
C GLN A 469 2.27 0.14 -31.91
N VAL A 470 2.19 -1.15 -32.22
CA VAL A 470 1.78 -1.65 -33.54
C VAL A 470 0.36 -1.18 -33.87
N ILE A 471 -0.60 -1.30 -32.93
CA ILE A 471 -1.99 -0.87 -33.13
C ILE A 471 -2.11 0.65 -33.30
N THR A 472 -1.24 1.42 -32.65
CA THR A 472 -1.32 2.91 -32.65
C THR A 472 -0.47 3.56 -33.73
N SER A 473 0.32 2.79 -34.49
CA SER A 473 1.20 3.30 -35.54
C SER A 473 0.42 3.64 -36.82
N PRO A 474 0.46 4.88 -37.32
CA PRO A 474 -0.37 5.31 -38.46
C PRO A 474 0.02 4.70 -39.82
N ASN A 475 1.20 4.08 -39.91
CA ASN A 475 1.71 3.47 -41.15
C ASN A 475 1.56 1.95 -41.20
N VAL A 476 0.94 1.31 -40.19
CA VAL A 476 0.72 -0.13 -40.15
C VAL A 476 -0.76 -0.36 -40.42
N GLN A 477 -1.07 -0.88 -41.59
CA GLN A 477 -2.40 -1.41 -41.88
C GLN A 477 -2.36 -2.91 -41.58
N LEU A 478 -2.95 -3.30 -40.47
CA LEU A 478 -3.17 -4.70 -40.13
C LEU A 478 -4.48 -5.15 -40.75
N ASP A 479 -4.48 -6.35 -41.33
CA ASP A 479 -5.72 -6.98 -41.74
C ASP A 479 -6.52 -7.50 -40.55
N ASP A 480 -7.76 -7.98 -40.80
CA ASP A 480 -8.64 -8.43 -39.71
C ASP A 480 -8.08 -9.64 -38.95
N GLU A 481 -7.29 -10.50 -39.60
CA GLU A 481 -6.67 -11.68 -39.00
C GLU A 481 -5.46 -11.30 -38.17
N GLU A 482 -4.62 -10.41 -38.63
CA GLU A 482 -3.49 -9.84 -37.91
C GLU A 482 -3.96 -9.04 -36.68
N MET A 483 -5.03 -8.26 -36.83
CA MET A 483 -5.62 -7.51 -35.71
C MET A 483 -6.23 -8.46 -34.65
N ALA A 484 -6.82 -9.57 -35.05
CA ALA A 484 -7.34 -10.57 -34.14
C ALA A 484 -6.19 -11.26 -33.34
N ASP A 485 -5.08 -11.49 -34.03
CA ASP A 485 -3.89 -12.11 -33.40
C ASP A 485 -3.23 -11.18 -32.39
N VAL A 486 -3.08 -9.90 -32.72
CA VAL A 486 -2.56 -8.87 -31.81
C VAL A 486 -3.46 -8.72 -30.58
N ARG A 487 -4.79 -8.71 -30.74
CA ARG A 487 -5.74 -8.68 -29.62
C ARG A 487 -5.59 -9.90 -28.72
N ARG A 488 -5.43 -11.11 -29.31
CA ARG A 488 -5.20 -12.34 -28.58
C ARG A 488 -3.93 -12.24 -27.73
N GLN A 489 -2.83 -11.80 -28.33
CA GLN A 489 -1.54 -11.63 -27.66
C GLN A 489 -1.60 -10.63 -26.49
N ILE A 490 -2.36 -9.54 -26.64
CA ILE A 490 -2.58 -8.58 -25.55
C ILE A 490 -3.33 -9.24 -24.38
N ILE A 491 -4.40 -9.97 -24.68
CA ILE A 491 -5.20 -10.68 -23.67
C ILE A 491 -4.34 -11.72 -22.95
N ASP A 492 -3.58 -12.50 -23.70
CA ASP A 492 -2.74 -13.58 -23.16
C ASP A 492 -1.65 -13.04 -22.24
N ASN A 493 -0.97 -11.94 -22.60
CA ASN A 493 0.05 -11.34 -21.76
C ASN A 493 -0.54 -10.64 -20.54
N THR A 494 -1.72 -10.07 -20.64
CA THR A 494 -2.46 -9.51 -19.49
C THR A 494 -2.81 -10.61 -18.48
N ASN A 495 -3.33 -11.74 -18.98
CA ASN A 495 -3.64 -12.91 -18.18
C ASN A 495 -2.38 -13.51 -17.56
N ARG A 496 -1.26 -13.51 -18.30
CA ARG A 496 0.03 -13.96 -17.78
C ARG A 496 0.51 -13.12 -16.59
N ILE A 497 0.44 -11.79 -16.68
CA ILE A 497 0.79 -10.90 -15.57
C ILE A 497 -0.13 -11.15 -14.36
N THR A 498 -1.42 -11.24 -14.56
CA THR A 498 -2.39 -11.48 -13.50
C THR A 498 -2.12 -12.81 -12.78
N ASN A 499 -1.89 -13.87 -13.56
CA ASN A 499 -1.55 -15.18 -13.02
C ASN A 499 -0.21 -15.19 -12.27
N LEU A 500 0.77 -14.42 -12.73
CA LEU A 500 2.08 -14.28 -12.09
C LEU A 500 1.94 -13.59 -10.73
N VAL A 501 1.17 -12.51 -10.66
CA VAL A 501 0.89 -11.79 -9.40
C VAL A 501 0.17 -12.69 -8.39
N ASN A 502 -0.85 -13.42 -8.82
CA ASN A 502 -1.60 -14.32 -7.95
C ASN A 502 -0.70 -15.44 -7.39
N LYS A 503 0.15 -16.04 -8.20
CA LYS A 503 1.09 -17.08 -7.77
C LYS A 503 2.21 -16.55 -6.89
N MET A 504 2.59 -15.28 -7.06
CA MET A 504 3.53 -14.61 -6.15
C MET A 504 2.95 -14.41 -4.76
N LEU A 505 1.69 -14.00 -4.69
CA LEU A 505 0.98 -13.93 -3.42
C LEU A 505 0.94 -15.31 -2.74
N GLU A 506 0.64 -16.35 -3.52
CA GLU A 506 0.65 -17.72 -3.04
C GLU A 506 2.04 -18.17 -2.52
N LEU A 507 3.13 -17.84 -3.25
CA LEU A 507 4.49 -18.13 -2.82
C LEU A 507 4.88 -17.34 -1.56
N SER A 508 4.45 -16.09 -1.45
CA SER A 508 4.66 -15.25 -0.26
C SER A 508 3.95 -15.85 0.96
N ASP A 509 2.71 -16.29 0.79
CA ASP A 509 1.92 -16.92 1.85
C ASP A 509 2.54 -18.25 2.28
N VAL A 510 2.98 -19.04 1.34
CA VAL A 510 3.68 -20.30 1.62
C VAL A 510 4.99 -20.06 2.36
N LYS A 511 5.76 -19.01 2.04
CA LYS A 511 7.02 -18.66 2.74
C LYS A 511 6.82 -18.04 4.12
N SER A 512 5.72 -17.33 4.34
CA SER A 512 5.47 -16.62 5.60
C SER A 512 5.05 -17.54 6.74
N GLN A 513 4.42 -18.65 6.43
CA GLN A 513 4.00 -19.64 7.43
C GLN A 513 5.13 -20.63 7.71
N THR A 514 5.72 -20.60 8.89
CA THR A 514 6.87 -21.43 9.27
C THR A 514 6.49 -22.90 9.49
N VAL A 515 5.26 -23.20 9.83
CA VAL A 515 4.77 -24.57 10.11
C VAL A 515 3.39 -24.74 9.48
N ILE A 516 3.18 -25.84 8.75
CA ILE A 516 1.85 -26.29 8.33
C ILE A 516 1.34 -27.25 9.41
N GLU A 517 0.22 -26.91 10.04
CA GLU A 517 -0.42 -27.81 11.00
C GLU A 517 -0.90 -29.07 10.28
N LYS A 518 -0.52 -30.23 10.80
CA LYS A 518 -0.88 -31.54 10.28
C LYS A 518 -1.96 -32.14 11.21
N SER A 519 -3.18 -31.68 11.02
CA SER A 519 -4.32 -32.04 11.87
C SER A 519 -5.26 -33.06 11.26
N ASP A 520 -5.13 -33.30 9.94
CA ASP A 520 -6.11 -34.08 9.20
C ASP A 520 -5.65 -35.55 9.08
N THR A 521 -6.50 -36.49 9.49
CA THR A 521 -6.31 -37.90 9.21
C THR A 521 -7.12 -38.27 7.99
N ILE A 522 -6.45 -38.55 6.89
CA ILE A 522 -7.08 -38.72 5.58
C ILE A 522 -6.41 -39.84 4.79
N SER A 523 -7.17 -40.49 3.88
CA SER A 523 -6.60 -41.52 3.01
C SER A 523 -5.83 -40.87 1.84
N ALA A 524 -4.78 -41.54 1.39
CA ALA A 524 -4.01 -41.12 0.22
C ALA A 524 -4.89 -41.08 -1.05
N LEU A 525 -5.87 -41.94 -1.14
CA LEU A 525 -6.82 -42.02 -2.24
C LEU A 525 -7.73 -40.77 -2.29
N GLN A 526 -8.13 -40.26 -1.11
CA GLN A 526 -8.92 -39.01 -1.05
C GLN A 526 -8.09 -37.82 -1.51
N ILE A 527 -6.83 -37.72 -1.07
CA ILE A 527 -5.90 -36.67 -1.53
C ILE A 527 -5.76 -36.73 -3.06
N ALA A 528 -5.59 -37.92 -3.61
CA ALA A 528 -5.48 -38.12 -5.06
C ALA A 528 -6.77 -37.72 -5.79
N THR A 529 -7.92 -38.10 -5.29
CA THR A 529 -9.23 -37.80 -5.89
C THR A 529 -9.45 -36.30 -5.96
N ASP A 530 -9.27 -35.63 -4.83
CA ASP A 530 -9.47 -34.17 -4.75
C ASP A 530 -8.45 -33.41 -5.61
N ALA A 531 -7.21 -33.88 -5.68
CA ALA A 531 -6.18 -33.28 -6.55
C ALA A 531 -6.49 -33.48 -8.04
N ILE A 532 -7.03 -34.62 -8.42
CA ILE A 532 -7.48 -34.92 -9.80
C ILE A 532 -8.60 -33.96 -10.18
N ASP A 533 -9.58 -33.77 -9.30
CA ASP A 533 -10.73 -32.90 -9.55
C ASP A 533 -10.30 -31.44 -9.71
N ILE A 534 -9.42 -30.97 -8.81
CA ILE A 534 -8.87 -29.59 -8.88
C ILE A 534 -8.02 -29.36 -10.12
N SER A 535 -7.21 -30.33 -10.53
CA SER A 535 -6.35 -30.20 -11.71
C SER A 535 -7.12 -30.24 -13.04
N GLY A 536 -8.33 -30.80 -13.01
CA GLY A 536 -9.15 -31.01 -14.21
C GLY A 536 -8.54 -31.95 -15.23
N ILE A 537 -7.55 -32.78 -14.86
CA ILE A 537 -6.82 -33.65 -15.80
C ILE A 537 -7.74 -34.69 -16.47
N ARG A 538 -8.81 -35.14 -15.81
CA ARG A 538 -9.80 -36.04 -16.39
C ARG A 538 -10.63 -35.38 -17.50
N LEU A 539 -10.77 -34.07 -17.47
CA LEU A 539 -11.55 -33.32 -18.48
C LEU A 539 -10.74 -32.96 -19.73
N ALA A 540 -9.43 -33.26 -19.72
CA ALA A 540 -8.54 -32.98 -20.83
C ALA A 540 -8.78 -33.98 -21.97
N ALA A 541 -9.52 -33.58 -22.99
CA ALA A 541 -9.90 -34.44 -24.14
C ALA A 541 -8.69 -34.95 -24.96
N HIS A 542 -7.53 -34.34 -24.80
CA HIS A 542 -6.33 -34.64 -25.56
C HIS A 542 -5.43 -35.70 -24.96
N LEU A 543 -5.69 -36.16 -23.73
CA LEU A 543 -4.84 -37.13 -23.06
C LEU A 543 -5.66 -38.26 -22.39
N THR A 544 -5.09 -39.45 -22.34
CA THR A 544 -5.65 -40.58 -21.57
C THR A 544 -5.06 -40.58 -20.15
N PHE A 545 -5.90 -40.33 -19.16
CA PHE A 545 -5.48 -40.32 -17.76
C PHE A 545 -5.90 -41.59 -17.04
N THR A 546 -4.98 -42.24 -16.35
CA THR A 546 -5.22 -43.45 -15.55
C THR A 546 -4.68 -43.29 -14.13
N VAL A 547 -5.34 -43.93 -13.17
CA VAL A 547 -4.90 -44.05 -11.79
C VAL A 547 -4.60 -45.49 -11.48
N GLU A 548 -3.41 -45.77 -10.97
CA GLU A 548 -2.95 -47.09 -10.56
C GLU A 548 -2.65 -47.08 -9.05
N GLU A 549 -3.32 -47.92 -8.29
CA GLU A 549 -3.13 -48.04 -6.85
C GLU A 549 -2.53 -49.40 -6.47
N SER A 550 -1.64 -49.40 -5.48
CA SER A 550 -1.15 -50.65 -4.89
C SER A 550 -2.20 -51.25 -3.96
N ALA A 551 -2.23 -52.58 -3.87
CA ALA A 551 -3.23 -53.32 -3.08
C ALA A 551 -3.24 -52.91 -1.58
N ASP A 552 -2.13 -52.39 -1.07
CA ASP A 552 -1.94 -52.05 0.34
C ASP A 552 -2.51 -50.66 0.71
N MET A 553 -3.16 -49.98 -0.23
CA MET A 553 -3.61 -48.56 -0.06
C MET A 553 -5.05 -48.44 0.45
N LYS A 554 -5.87 -49.48 0.42
CA LYS A 554 -7.34 -49.42 0.64
C LYS A 554 -7.78 -48.86 2.00
N ASP A 555 -6.99 -49.06 3.05
CA ASP A 555 -7.32 -48.62 4.42
C ASP A 555 -6.23 -47.71 5.02
N LEU A 556 -5.25 -47.29 4.21
CA LEU A 556 -4.14 -46.48 4.68
C LEU A 556 -4.55 -45.01 4.85
N THR A 557 -4.45 -44.52 6.07
CA THR A 557 -4.61 -43.08 6.39
C THR A 557 -3.29 -42.50 6.82
N LEU A 558 -3.07 -41.24 6.50
CA LEU A 558 -1.89 -40.46 6.91
C LEU A 558 -2.33 -39.21 7.66
N THR A 559 -1.48 -38.77 8.57
CA THR A 559 -1.72 -37.51 9.31
C THR A 559 -0.98 -36.37 8.61
N THR A 560 -1.74 -35.49 7.97
CA THR A 560 -1.16 -34.41 7.17
C THR A 560 -2.08 -33.17 7.18
N ASN A 561 -1.77 -32.17 6.40
CA ASN A 561 -2.73 -31.11 6.06
C ASN A 561 -3.33 -31.43 4.70
N HIS A 562 -4.63 -31.76 4.70
CA HIS A 562 -5.37 -32.17 3.51
C HIS A 562 -5.26 -31.17 2.37
N SER A 563 -5.62 -29.93 2.63
CA SER A 563 -5.62 -28.86 1.62
C SER A 563 -4.24 -28.63 1.00
N ALA A 564 -3.19 -28.66 1.82
CA ALA A 564 -1.81 -28.48 1.35
C ALA A 564 -1.34 -29.69 0.52
N ALA A 565 -1.64 -30.91 0.95
CA ALA A 565 -1.27 -32.11 0.21
C ALA A 565 -1.99 -32.19 -1.16
N VAL A 566 -3.29 -31.93 -1.17
CA VAL A 566 -4.10 -31.83 -2.39
C VAL A 566 -3.54 -30.77 -3.32
N ARG A 567 -3.17 -29.60 -2.79
CA ARG A 567 -2.59 -28.50 -3.56
C ARG A 567 -1.25 -28.90 -4.21
N ALA A 568 -0.35 -29.52 -3.46
CA ALA A 568 0.93 -29.97 -3.99
C ALA A 568 0.75 -30.98 -5.14
N LEU A 569 -0.13 -31.98 -4.96
CA LEU A 569 -0.40 -32.98 -5.97
C LEU A 569 -1.12 -32.39 -7.19
N SER A 570 -2.09 -31.49 -6.98
CA SER A 570 -2.82 -30.85 -8.09
C SER A 570 -1.90 -30.03 -9.00
N LEU A 571 -0.84 -29.40 -8.46
CA LEU A 571 0.16 -28.69 -9.26
C LEU A 571 0.99 -29.62 -10.15
N LEU A 572 1.29 -30.85 -9.68
CA LEU A 572 1.98 -31.86 -10.48
C LEU A 572 1.05 -32.38 -11.59
N LEU A 573 -0.21 -32.67 -11.27
CA LEU A 573 -1.19 -33.11 -12.25
C LEU A 573 -1.53 -32.04 -13.30
N ASP A 574 -1.58 -30.76 -12.89
CA ASP A 574 -1.76 -29.66 -13.84
C ASP A 574 -0.55 -29.51 -14.78
N ASN A 575 0.67 -29.75 -14.28
CA ASN A 575 1.86 -29.80 -15.13
C ASN A 575 1.77 -30.96 -16.12
N ALA A 576 1.43 -32.18 -15.68
CA ALA A 576 1.24 -33.32 -16.56
C ALA A 576 0.19 -33.01 -17.65
N ARG A 577 -0.94 -32.42 -17.28
CA ARG A 577 -2.00 -31.99 -18.21
C ARG A 577 -1.51 -30.97 -19.24
N LYS A 578 -0.71 -29.99 -18.82
CA LYS A 578 -0.21 -28.91 -19.68
C LYS A 578 0.86 -29.36 -20.66
N PHE A 579 1.81 -30.16 -20.18
CA PHE A 579 2.99 -30.54 -20.94
C PHE A 579 2.79 -31.81 -21.78
N THR A 580 1.64 -32.47 -21.64
CA THR A 580 1.17 -33.56 -22.52
C THR A 580 0.14 -33.05 -23.55
N ALA A 581 0.14 -31.77 -23.90
CA ALA A 581 -0.80 -31.18 -24.87
C ALA A 581 -0.52 -31.68 -26.32
N PRO A 582 -1.57 -31.73 -27.21
CA PRO A 582 -1.39 -32.16 -28.59
C PRO A 582 -0.39 -31.30 -29.34
N ALA A 583 0.46 -31.92 -30.09
CA ALA A 583 1.50 -31.30 -30.86
C ALA A 583 0.96 -30.58 -32.13
N GLU A 584 0.23 -29.50 -31.99
CA GLU A 584 0.10 -28.52 -33.11
C GLU A 584 1.49 -27.95 -33.50
N ALA A 585 2.49 -27.98 -32.58
CA ALA A 585 3.86 -27.57 -32.82
C ALA A 585 4.78 -28.65 -33.42
N LYS A 586 4.34 -29.92 -33.53
CA LYS A 586 5.16 -31.01 -34.12
C LYS A 586 4.72 -31.43 -35.56
N GLN A 587 3.83 -30.69 -36.18
CA GLN A 587 3.41 -30.96 -37.58
C GLN A 587 4.53 -30.73 -38.63
N GLN A 588 5.73 -30.31 -38.24
CA GLN A 588 6.87 -30.16 -39.15
C GLN A 588 7.78 -31.39 -39.27
N GLN A 589 7.57 -32.43 -38.47
CA GLN A 589 8.36 -33.68 -38.55
C GLN A 589 7.44 -34.91 -38.45
N GLY A 590 6.67 -35.17 -39.40
CA GLY A 590 6.14 -36.42 -39.97
C GLY A 590 5.97 -37.70 -39.14
N GLU A 591 5.83 -37.69 -37.81
CA GLU A 591 5.49 -38.85 -37.01
C GLU A 591 4.31 -38.56 -36.07
N PHE A 592 3.17 -39.18 -36.36
CA PHE A 592 1.99 -39.22 -35.47
C PHE A 592 2.28 -40.14 -34.29
N VAL A 593 2.66 -39.59 -33.12
CA VAL A 593 2.66 -40.36 -31.87
C VAL A 593 1.31 -40.25 -31.19
N ASN A 594 0.47 -41.26 -31.44
CA ASN A 594 -0.93 -41.36 -30.97
C ASN A 594 -1.04 -41.93 -29.55
N ASN A 595 -0.18 -41.54 -28.60
CA ASN A 595 -0.21 -42.11 -27.24
C ASN A 595 0.08 -41.08 -26.15
N GLN A 596 -0.76 -40.05 -26.10
CA GLN A 596 -0.70 -39.06 -25.03
C GLN A 596 -1.35 -39.63 -23.77
N ARG A 597 -0.53 -39.91 -22.75
CA ARG A 597 -0.95 -40.54 -21.53
C ARG A 597 -0.35 -39.84 -20.29
N ALA A 598 -1.16 -39.73 -19.26
CA ALA A 598 -0.67 -39.44 -17.92
C ALA A 598 -1.18 -40.52 -16.94
N VAL A 599 -0.34 -40.87 -16.00
CA VAL A 599 -0.62 -41.93 -15.00
C VAL A 599 -0.29 -41.37 -13.62
N LEU A 600 -1.25 -41.50 -12.69
CA LEU A 600 -0.99 -41.30 -11.27
C LEU A 600 -0.87 -42.67 -10.60
N ARG A 601 0.29 -43.01 -10.05
CA ARG A 601 0.49 -44.19 -9.21
C ARG A 601 0.56 -43.81 -7.75
N ILE A 602 -0.10 -44.64 -6.91
CA ILE A 602 -0.12 -44.42 -5.47
C ILE A 602 0.38 -45.74 -4.83
N ALA A 603 1.45 -45.64 -4.05
CA ALA A 603 2.06 -46.79 -3.38
C ALA A 603 2.57 -46.41 -2.01
N LEU A 604 2.72 -47.42 -1.15
CA LEU A 604 3.40 -47.29 0.14
C LEU A 604 4.84 -47.83 -0.01
N VAL A 605 5.84 -47.00 0.24
CA VAL A 605 7.26 -47.35 0.18
C VAL A 605 7.94 -46.82 1.43
N ASP A 606 8.65 -47.63 2.16
CA ASP A 606 9.46 -47.20 3.33
C ASP A 606 8.70 -46.31 4.34
N ASN A 607 7.45 -46.66 4.67
CA ASN A 607 6.56 -45.90 5.56
C ASN A 607 6.22 -44.48 5.04
N GLN A 608 6.29 -44.27 3.73
CA GLN A 608 5.86 -43.06 3.06
C GLN A 608 4.82 -43.40 1.98
N VAL A 609 3.80 -42.56 1.88
CA VAL A 609 2.91 -42.57 0.71
C VAL A 609 3.61 -41.89 -0.42
N VAL A 610 3.73 -42.57 -1.55
CA VAL A 610 4.39 -42.10 -2.75
C VAL A 610 3.34 -41.91 -3.85
N PHE A 611 3.17 -40.67 -4.27
CA PHE A 611 2.39 -40.31 -5.45
C PHE A 611 3.35 -40.10 -6.62
N THR A 612 3.26 -40.94 -7.65
CA THR A 612 4.07 -40.84 -8.85
C THR A 612 3.20 -40.35 -9.99
N VAL A 613 3.50 -39.15 -10.48
CA VAL A 613 2.82 -38.57 -11.64
C VAL A 613 3.74 -38.76 -12.84
N GLU A 614 3.32 -39.60 -13.78
CA GLU A 614 4.02 -39.83 -15.04
C GLU A 614 3.24 -39.23 -16.20
N ASP A 615 3.95 -38.63 -17.12
CA ASP A 615 3.37 -38.15 -18.37
C ASP A 615 4.24 -38.54 -19.58
N THR A 616 3.65 -38.47 -20.76
CA THR A 616 4.34 -38.71 -22.03
C THR A 616 4.57 -37.41 -22.78
N GLY A 617 4.76 -36.32 -22.05
CA GLY A 617 4.97 -34.98 -22.56
C GLY A 617 6.40 -34.72 -23.05
N ILE A 618 6.80 -33.45 -22.98
CA ILE A 618 8.12 -33.02 -23.47
C ILE A 618 9.31 -33.53 -22.67
N GLY A 619 9.06 -34.01 -21.42
CA GLY A 619 10.10 -34.46 -20.50
C GLY A 619 10.96 -33.32 -19.94
N VAL A 620 11.93 -33.69 -19.12
CA VAL A 620 12.90 -32.76 -18.52
C VAL A 620 14.30 -33.37 -18.63
N LEU A 621 15.27 -32.57 -19.08
CA LEU A 621 16.67 -33.01 -19.16
C LEU A 621 17.24 -33.31 -17.77
N PRO A 622 18.04 -34.36 -17.59
CA PRO A 622 18.64 -34.69 -16.29
C PRO A 622 19.47 -33.56 -15.68
N SER A 623 20.12 -32.73 -16.50
CA SER A 623 20.87 -31.55 -16.05
C SER A 623 19.99 -30.47 -15.39
N GLU A 624 18.68 -30.47 -15.69
CA GLU A 624 17.75 -29.47 -15.21
C GLU A 624 16.91 -29.97 -14.01
N SER A 625 17.13 -31.21 -13.56
CA SER A 625 16.31 -31.93 -12.57
C SER A 625 16.14 -31.23 -11.22
N GLU A 626 17.12 -30.46 -10.76
CA GLU A 626 17.00 -29.63 -9.56
C GLU A 626 16.57 -28.21 -9.90
N ARG A 627 17.03 -27.67 -11.02
CA ARG A 627 16.76 -26.32 -11.45
C ARG A 627 15.28 -26.03 -11.74
N ILE A 628 14.51 -27.04 -12.16
CA ILE A 628 13.07 -26.90 -12.38
C ILE A 628 12.28 -26.55 -11.11
N PHE A 629 12.88 -26.73 -9.94
CA PHE A 629 12.29 -26.37 -8.65
C PHE A 629 12.71 -24.98 -8.17
N ASP A 630 13.63 -24.30 -8.88
CA ASP A 630 13.98 -22.92 -8.61
C ASP A 630 12.83 -21.98 -9.02
N GLU A 631 12.74 -20.87 -8.35
CA GLU A 631 11.66 -19.89 -8.58
C GLU A 631 11.80 -19.31 -10.01
N PHE A 632 10.69 -19.28 -10.75
CA PHE A 632 10.57 -18.68 -12.09
C PHE A 632 11.34 -19.39 -13.21
N VAL A 633 11.87 -20.58 -12.97
CA VAL A 633 12.51 -21.36 -14.02
C VAL A 633 11.46 -21.95 -14.96
N GLN A 634 11.63 -21.70 -16.26
CA GLN A 634 10.88 -22.28 -17.36
C GLN A 634 11.88 -22.86 -18.36
N LEU A 635 11.68 -24.08 -18.78
CA LEU A 635 12.57 -24.77 -19.74
C LEU A 635 12.15 -24.52 -21.20
N ASP A 636 10.91 -24.08 -21.42
CA ASP A 636 10.36 -23.83 -22.76
C ASP A 636 9.41 -22.63 -22.72
N GLU A 637 9.70 -21.61 -23.54
CA GLU A 637 8.92 -20.36 -23.63
C GLU A 637 7.57 -20.52 -24.35
N TYR A 638 7.37 -21.64 -25.09
CA TYR A 638 6.12 -21.90 -25.83
C TYR A 638 4.95 -22.36 -24.95
N TYR A 639 5.20 -22.84 -23.73
CA TYR A 639 4.16 -23.23 -22.81
C TYR A 639 3.91 -22.16 -21.77
N ASN A 640 2.71 -21.57 -21.80
CA ASN A 640 2.28 -20.54 -20.83
C ASN A 640 2.35 -21.05 -19.38
N GLY A 641 3.47 -20.86 -18.73
CA GLY A 641 3.73 -21.17 -17.34
C GLY A 641 4.32 -19.96 -16.60
N THR A 642 4.39 -20.00 -15.29
CA THR A 642 5.00 -18.92 -14.47
C THR A 642 6.29 -19.36 -13.80
N GLY A 643 6.71 -20.63 -13.97
CA GLY A 643 7.89 -21.21 -13.31
C GLY A 643 7.78 -21.31 -11.76
N ILE A 644 6.60 -21.10 -11.19
CA ILE A 644 6.41 -21.07 -9.73
C ILE A 644 5.76 -22.37 -9.22
N GLY A 645 5.03 -23.09 -10.07
CA GLY A 645 4.22 -24.22 -9.66
C GLY A 645 5.00 -25.35 -8.98
N LEU A 646 6.14 -25.75 -9.55
CA LEU A 646 6.98 -26.80 -8.97
C LEU A 646 7.68 -26.36 -7.69
N THR A 647 8.11 -25.11 -7.62
CA THR A 647 8.69 -24.52 -6.41
C THR A 647 7.72 -24.53 -5.25
N VAL A 648 6.46 -24.11 -5.48
CA VAL A 648 5.38 -24.13 -4.49
C VAL A 648 5.06 -25.56 -4.10
N ALA A 649 4.90 -26.47 -5.06
CA ALA A 649 4.60 -27.88 -4.78
C ALA A 649 5.67 -28.52 -3.89
N ARG A 650 6.97 -28.36 -4.23
CA ARG A 650 8.08 -28.91 -3.45
C ARG A 650 8.21 -28.26 -2.07
N SER A 651 7.96 -26.95 -1.98
CA SER A 651 7.96 -26.24 -0.69
C SER A 651 6.85 -26.78 0.24
N ILE A 652 5.64 -26.96 -0.27
CA ILE A 652 4.55 -27.58 0.48
C ILE A 652 4.91 -29.00 0.89
N ALA A 653 5.42 -29.84 -0.02
CA ALA A 653 5.82 -31.23 0.25
C ALA A 653 6.83 -31.31 1.39
N ARG A 654 7.89 -30.49 1.36
CA ARG A 654 8.93 -30.46 2.39
C ARG A 654 8.39 -30.03 3.76
N ARG A 655 7.48 -29.09 3.78
CA ARG A 655 6.82 -28.62 5.01
C ARG A 655 5.83 -29.66 5.57
N LEU A 656 5.29 -30.50 4.72
CA LEU A 656 4.52 -31.69 5.11
C LEU A 656 5.42 -32.86 5.54
N GLY A 657 6.76 -32.70 5.53
CA GLY A 657 7.72 -33.71 5.94
C GLY A 657 8.08 -34.72 4.85
N GLY A 658 7.66 -34.46 3.61
CA GLY A 658 8.02 -35.23 2.42
C GLY A 658 8.98 -34.49 1.50
N ASP A 659 8.98 -34.84 0.23
CA ASP A 659 9.69 -34.10 -0.84
C ASP A 659 9.01 -34.36 -2.20
N ILE A 660 9.35 -33.56 -3.19
CA ILE A 660 9.02 -33.79 -4.59
C ILE A 660 10.32 -33.85 -5.38
N LYS A 661 10.51 -34.91 -6.16
CA LYS A 661 11.69 -35.12 -7.00
C LYS A 661 11.29 -35.51 -8.41
N LEU A 662 12.15 -35.21 -9.37
CA LEU A 662 12.05 -35.72 -10.71
C LEU A 662 12.82 -37.05 -10.79
N ASP A 663 12.20 -38.08 -11.35
CA ASP A 663 12.88 -39.33 -11.67
C ASP A 663 13.54 -39.21 -13.06
N THR A 664 14.84 -39.01 -13.06
CA THR A 664 15.64 -38.83 -14.28
C THR A 664 15.88 -40.13 -15.07
N THR A 665 15.47 -41.30 -14.54
CA THR A 665 15.56 -42.57 -15.25
C THR A 665 14.40 -42.79 -16.21
N TYR A 666 13.31 -42.01 -16.07
CA TYR A 666 12.16 -42.09 -16.95
C TYR A 666 12.38 -41.20 -18.18
N THR A 667 12.34 -41.79 -19.37
CA THR A 667 12.74 -41.13 -20.65
C THR A 667 11.57 -40.90 -21.61
N SER A 668 10.35 -41.39 -21.28
CA SER A 668 9.19 -41.26 -22.18
C SER A 668 8.40 -39.95 -21.97
N GLY A 669 8.84 -39.07 -21.09
CA GLY A 669 8.20 -37.84 -20.68
C GLY A 669 8.78 -37.38 -19.34
N ALA A 670 7.97 -36.86 -18.43
CA ALA A 670 8.38 -36.53 -17.08
C ALA A 670 7.73 -37.49 -16.05
N ARG A 671 8.49 -37.78 -14.99
CA ARG A 671 8.01 -38.57 -13.83
C ARG A 671 8.36 -37.82 -12.55
N PHE A 672 7.35 -37.28 -11.91
CA PHE A 672 7.47 -36.63 -10.61
C PHE A 672 7.08 -37.59 -9.49
N VAL A 673 7.90 -37.63 -8.46
CA VAL A 673 7.70 -38.47 -7.27
C VAL A 673 7.45 -37.57 -6.07
N PHE A 674 6.25 -37.59 -5.53
CA PHE A 674 5.84 -36.82 -4.35
C PHE A 674 5.67 -37.80 -3.19
N THR A 675 6.40 -37.60 -2.10
CA THR A 675 6.38 -38.45 -0.91
C THR A 675 5.73 -37.71 0.26
N LEU A 676 4.98 -38.42 1.06
CA LEU A 676 4.44 -37.96 2.34
C LEU A 676 4.65 -39.02 3.42
N PRO A 677 5.07 -38.64 4.65
CA PRO A 677 5.14 -39.60 5.77
C PRO A 677 3.73 -40.06 6.17
N VAL A 678 3.61 -41.34 6.57
CA VAL A 678 2.37 -41.92 7.09
C VAL A 678 2.13 -41.53 8.54
#